data_a4fc198bac13303d403c093bbddab9d4
#
_entry.id   a4fc198bac13303d403c093bbddab9d4
#
_cell.length_a   1.000
_cell.length_b   1.000
_cell.length_c   1.000
_cell.angle_alpha   90.00
_cell.angle_beta   90.00
_cell.angle_gamma   90.00
#
_symmetry.space_group_name_H-M   'P 1'
#
loop_
_entity.id
_entity.type
_entity.pdbx_description
1 polymer ?
#
loop_
_entity_poly.entity_id
_entity_poly.type
_entity_poly.pdbx_seq_one_letter_code
_entity_poly.pdbx_strand_id
1 'polypeptide(L)'
;LAVTTAGFAMTTAVMPGAAWAEAPPLSVYGRLPNVEQVEISPDGSKLALSVTDGENRMLVIRETAEGGKLVGAMNFASTKLRGVQWAGEEHVLVTTSSTAQPHGLTGPRQEYWMAFDYNIVTKKQRLLMENEKEAMNVVLGAPDVRFIEGVPYAFVKGVHFVDNYGQNTLYRINLKNGATRMLDGGGDEDTDGWAVSLDGQPLAQSRYDEKKGDWSLRIKGDKGWVTTERVVSTLGSLGLAGVGRDGRSVLSWMQDEGDEDKTVLREYAQDGSYVVIPDSAKFDNLIHAPDGSSLVGAISLVGDDRRYTFFDAKLHASWAAVVKAFPGDRVSLASWSADKRQLVVEVDSPVMGPAYALVDLNAKSARFLTDVYRGLTEEGVSKVQPIKYKAADGLEITGYLTLPRGKDPKNLPLVVLPHGGPKSRDTPDFDWWSQALASRGYAVLRPNFRGSDGFGWAFVEAGFGQWGKAMQTDLSDGVRYLAKQGTIDPKRVCIVGASYGGYAALAGATLDRGVYRCAASIAGPADLKRFVVDKDRLYEGRANSTTRFWLEFMGADGLKDPDLATISPVQQAGKVEIPVLLIHGKDDTVVPYVQSTLMADALKKAGKPVELVTLPSEDHWLSRGATRLQMLTSVVDFLEKNNPPN
;
A
#
# COMPACT_ATOMS: atom_id res chain seq x y z
N LEU A 1 0.84 -8.92 -31.04
CA LEU A 1 -0.36 -8.36 -30.42
C LEU A 1 -0.77 -7.11 -31.22
N ALA A 2 -1.98 -7.10 -31.80
CA ALA A 2 -2.55 -5.92 -32.42
C ALA A 2 -3.43 -5.22 -31.38
N VAL A 3 -3.21 -3.94 -31.16
CA VAL A 3 -4.04 -3.09 -30.31
C VAL A 3 -5.09 -2.44 -31.21
N THR A 4 -6.36 -2.74 -30.98
CA THR A 4 -7.44 -2.03 -31.65
C THR A 4 -7.76 -0.77 -30.87
N THR A 5 -7.24 0.36 -31.35
CA THR A 5 -7.69 1.69 -30.94
C THR A 5 -8.83 2.10 -31.89
N ALA A 6 -9.96 2.51 -31.31
CA ALA A 6 -10.97 3.24 -32.10
C ALA A 6 -10.36 4.57 -32.53
N GLY A 7 -9.99 4.68 -33.80
CA GLY A 7 -9.36 5.86 -34.35
C GLY A 7 -10.33 7.04 -34.44
N PHE A 8 -10.06 8.11 -33.72
CA PHE A 8 -10.57 9.43 -34.04
C PHE A 8 -9.61 10.08 -35.03
N ALA A 9 -10.10 10.37 -36.22
CA ALA A 9 -9.38 11.14 -37.24
C ALA A 9 -9.21 12.59 -36.74
N MET A 10 -7.96 13.00 -36.48
CA MET A 10 -7.64 14.41 -36.22
C MET A 10 -7.48 15.17 -37.55
N THR A 11 -8.36 16.12 -37.77
CA THR A 11 -8.11 17.21 -38.75
C THR A 11 -7.29 18.29 -38.06
N THR A 12 -6.06 18.51 -38.49
CA THR A 12 -5.18 19.59 -38.03
C THR A 12 -5.71 20.94 -38.50
N ALA A 13 -6.40 21.66 -37.63
CA ALA A 13 -6.63 23.10 -37.81
C ALA A 13 -5.61 23.83 -36.92
N VAL A 14 -4.69 24.56 -37.55
CA VAL A 14 -3.77 25.48 -36.86
C VAL A 14 -4.57 26.66 -36.32
N MET A 15 -4.75 26.73 -35.01
CA MET A 15 -5.34 27.90 -34.33
C MET A 15 -4.25 28.72 -33.64
N PRO A 16 -4.29 30.06 -33.71
CA PRO A 16 -3.36 30.92 -32.99
C PRO A 16 -3.85 31.13 -31.54
N GLY A 17 -2.92 31.01 -30.61
CA GLY A 17 -3.14 31.37 -29.21
C GLY A 17 -3.84 30.28 -28.40
N ALA A 18 -3.05 29.29 -27.89
CA ALA A 18 -3.57 28.34 -26.91
C ALA A 18 -3.94 29.11 -25.63
N ALA A 19 -5.24 29.39 -25.45
CA ALA A 19 -5.78 29.61 -24.12
C ALA A 19 -5.43 28.35 -23.32
N TRP A 20 -4.80 28.50 -22.17
CA TRP A 20 -4.49 27.40 -21.27
C TRP A 20 -5.79 26.64 -20.98
N ALA A 21 -5.81 25.38 -21.30
CA ALA A 21 -6.95 24.54 -20.93
C ALA A 21 -7.12 24.67 -19.42
N GLU A 22 -8.34 24.93 -18.99
CA GLU A 22 -8.66 25.06 -17.55
C GLU A 22 -8.22 23.77 -16.82
N ALA A 23 -7.50 23.95 -15.72
CA ALA A 23 -7.01 22.81 -14.93
C ALA A 23 -8.18 21.91 -14.50
N PRO A 24 -8.08 20.57 -14.62
CA PRO A 24 -9.15 19.68 -14.20
C PRO A 24 -9.62 19.96 -12.77
N PRO A 25 -10.91 19.80 -12.45
CA PRO A 25 -11.38 19.94 -11.08
C PRO A 25 -10.62 19.03 -10.12
N LEU A 26 -10.34 19.49 -8.90
CA LEU A 26 -9.65 18.67 -7.88
C LEU A 26 -10.37 17.35 -7.59
N SER A 27 -11.67 17.28 -7.84
CA SER A 27 -12.47 16.07 -7.69
C SER A 27 -12.05 14.93 -8.63
N VAL A 28 -11.38 15.23 -9.75
CA VAL A 28 -10.83 14.21 -10.65
C VAL A 28 -9.73 13.41 -9.95
N TYR A 29 -8.93 14.05 -9.12
CA TYR A 29 -7.82 13.44 -8.37
C TYR A 29 -8.22 13.02 -6.96
N GLY A 30 -8.96 13.89 -6.25
CA GLY A 30 -9.21 13.78 -4.82
C GLY A 30 -10.36 12.85 -4.43
N ARG A 31 -11.27 12.48 -5.34
CA ARG A 31 -12.25 11.43 -5.08
C ARG A 31 -11.62 10.05 -5.15
N LEU A 32 -12.32 9.03 -4.67
CA LEU A 32 -11.87 7.66 -4.84
C LEU A 32 -11.78 7.31 -6.33
N PRO A 33 -10.86 6.42 -6.73
CA PRO A 33 -10.80 5.88 -8.07
C PRO A 33 -12.16 5.32 -8.52
N ASN A 34 -12.50 5.48 -9.78
CA ASN A 34 -13.73 4.92 -10.34
C ASN A 34 -13.74 3.39 -10.34
N VAL A 35 -12.56 2.80 -10.52
CA VAL A 35 -12.31 1.36 -10.40
C VAL A 35 -11.07 1.17 -9.54
N GLU A 36 -11.21 0.42 -8.44
CA GLU A 36 -10.11 0.16 -7.51
C GLU A 36 -9.43 -1.18 -7.80
N GLN A 37 -10.18 -2.17 -8.33
CA GLN A 37 -9.66 -3.51 -8.61
C GLN A 37 -10.48 -4.18 -9.73
N VAL A 38 -9.83 -4.99 -10.55
CA VAL A 38 -10.47 -5.83 -11.58
C VAL A 38 -9.90 -7.23 -11.53
N GLU A 39 -10.80 -8.22 -11.33
CA GLU A 39 -10.46 -9.64 -11.26
C GLU A 39 -11.19 -10.43 -12.35
N ILE A 40 -10.48 -11.26 -13.08
CA ILE A 40 -11.07 -12.15 -14.08
C ILE A 40 -11.40 -13.51 -13.46
N SER A 41 -12.55 -14.10 -13.86
CA SER A 41 -12.94 -15.45 -13.40
C SER A 41 -11.95 -16.51 -13.90
N PRO A 42 -11.85 -17.67 -13.23
CA PRO A 42 -10.95 -18.74 -13.64
C PRO A 42 -11.15 -19.20 -15.09
N ASP A 43 -12.39 -19.25 -15.58
CA ASP A 43 -12.73 -19.59 -16.96
C ASP A 43 -12.53 -18.45 -17.98
N GLY A 44 -12.20 -17.25 -17.48
CA GLY A 44 -12.01 -16.05 -18.31
C GLY A 44 -13.32 -15.41 -18.82
N SER A 45 -14.48 -15.93 -18.45
CA SER A 45 -15.77 -15.47 -19.01
C SER A 45 -16.36 -14.24 -18.33
N LYS A 46 -15.89 -13.90 -17.11
CA LYS A 46 -16.45 -12.82 -16.28
C LYS A 46 -15.36 -11.96 -15.65
N LEU A 47 -15.72 -10.71 -15.36
CA LEU A 47 -14.93 -9.76 -14.59
C LEU A 47 -15.68 -9.42 -13.31
N ALA A 48 -14.99 -9.42 -12.18
CA ALA A 48 -15.44 -8.85 -10.92
C ALA A 48 -14.68 -7.53 -10.69
N LEU A 49 -15.40 -6.43 -10.57
CA LEU A 49 -14.83 -5.09 -10.43
C LEU A 49 -15.23 -4.48 -9.09
N SER A 50 -14.27 -3.94 -8.37
CA SER A 50 -14.53 -2.98 -7.31
C SER A 50 -14.67 -1.60 -7.95
N VAL A 51 -15.89 -1.08 -7.99
CA VAL A 51 -16.17 0.23 -8.59
C VAL A 51 -16.65 1.22 -7.53
N THR A 52 -16.43 2.51 -7.77
CA THR A 52 -16.96 3.58 -6.93
C THR A 52 -17.70 4.63 -7.74
N ASP A 53 -18.65 5.30 -7.10
CA ASP A 53 -19.25 6.56 -7.58
C ASP A 53 -18.44 7.80 -7.16
N GLY A 54 -17.26 7.56 -6.57
CA GLY A 54 -16.40 8.56 -5.94
C GLY A 54 -16.51 8.57 -4.41
N GLU A 55 -17.46 7.84 -3.83
CA GLU A 55 -17.68 7.69 -2.39
C GLU A 55 -18.09 6.25 -2.01
N ASN A 56 -19.17 5.74 -2.62
CA ASN A 56 -19.71 4.42 -2.31
C ASN A 56 -19.06 3.35 -3.17
N ARG A 57 -18.73 2.23 -2.56
CA ARG A 57 -18.12 1.08 -3.22
C ARG A 57 -19.14 0.03 -3.58
N MET A 58 -18.99 -0.55 -4.75
CA MET A 58 -19.82 -1.65 -5.23
C MET A 58 -18.95 -2.73 -5.87
N LEU A 59 -19.26 -3.97 -5.61
CA LEU A 59 -18.85 -5.08 -6.47
C LEU A 59 -19.77 -5.12 -7.68
N VAL A 60 -19.20 -5.11 -8.88
CA VAL A 60 -19.92 -5.31 -10.15
C VAL A 60 -19.34 -6.51 -10.86
N ILE A 61 -20.19 -7.45 -11.25
CA ILE A 61 -19.78 -8.63 -12.01
C ILE A 61 -20.44 -8.59 -13.38
N ARG A 62 -19.62 -8.68 -14.43
CA ARG A 62 -20.07 -8.64 -15.82
C ARG A 62 -19.36 -9.68 -16.67
N GLU A 63 -19.95 -10.02 -17.82
CA GLU A 63 -19.28 -10.83 -18.83
C GLU A 63 -18.04 -10.11 -19.38
N THR A 64 -17.02 -10.88 -19.76
CA THR A 64 -15.75 -10.35 -20.29
C THR A 64 -15.92 -9.77 -21.69
N ALA A 65 -16.93 -10.23 -22.47
CA ALA A 65 -17.20 -9.76 -23.83
C ALA A 65 -17.42 -8.23 -23.86
N GLU A 66 -17.09 -7.58 -24.97
CA GLU A 66 -17.38 -6.17 -25.18
C GLU A 66 -18.90 -5.92 -25.08
N GLY A 67 -19.29 -4.91 -24.29
CA GLY A 67 -20.71 -4.69 -23.95
C GLY A 67 -21.33 -5.79 -23.11
N GLY A 68 -20.54 -6.69 -22.51
CA GLY A 68 -20.98 -7.86 -21.76
C GLY A 68 -22.02 -7.55 -20.67
N LYS A 69 -22.95 -8.48 -20.47
CA LYS A 69 -24.10 -8.31 -19.58
C LYS A 69 -23.68 -8.21 -18.12
N LEU A 70 -24.43 -7.45 -17.35
CA LEU A 70 -24.34 -7.45 -15.89
C LEU A 70 -24.81 -8.82 -15.37
N VAL A 71 -23.91 -9.50 -14.66
CA VAL A 71 -24.16 -10.80 -14.03
C VAL A 71 -24.61 -10.63 -12.58
N GLY A 72 -24.03 -9.68 -11.84
CA GLY A 72 -24.36 -9.43 -10.44
C GLY A 72 -23.77 -8.14 -9.92
N ALA A 73 -24.30 -7.69 -8.80
CA ALA A 73 -23.75 -6.53 -8.08
C ALA A 73 -24.03 -6.64 -6.58
N MET A 74 -23.14 -6.08 -5.77
CA MET A 74 -23.29 -5.96 -4.31
C MET A 74 -22.83 -4.58 -3.87
N ASN A 75 -23.65 -3.89 -3.07
CA ASN A 75 -23.34 -2.55 -2.58
C ASN A 75 -22.70 -2.65 -1.19
N PHE A 76 -21.57 -2.00 -1.00
CA PHE A 76 -20.85 -1.88 0.27
C PHE A 76 -20.98 -0.48 0.89
N ALA A 77 -21.69 0.42 0.23
CA ALA A 77 -21.79 1.83 0.64
C ALA A 77 -20.38 2.43 0.91
N SER A 78 -20.22 3.13 2.01
CA SER A 78 -18.94 3.73 2.42
C SER A 78 -18.01 2.76 3.18
N THR A 79 -18.28 1.44 3.18
CA THR A 79 -17.40 0.44 3.79
C THR A 79 -16.10 0.33 2.98
N LYS A 80 -14.98 0.22 3.68
CA LYS A 80 -13.66 0.11 3.04
C LYS A 80 -13.53 -1.27 2.41
N LEU A 81 -13.48 -1.34 1.09
CA LEU A 81 -13.20 -2.56 0.36
C LEU A 81 -11.69 -2.76 0.31
N ARG A 82 -11.21 -3.96 0.67
CA ARG A 82 -9.78 -4.30 0.78
C ARG A 82 -9.33 -5.30 -0.27
N GLY A 83 -10.24 -6.08 -0.82
CA GLY A 83 -9.90 -7.03 -1.87
C GLY A 83 -11.12 -7.73 -2.44
N VAL A 84 -10.99 -8.14 -3.69
CA VAL A 84 -11.94 -8.98 -4.42
C VAL A 84 -11.17 -10.15 -5.00
N GLN A 85 -11.69 -11.37 -4.90
CA GLN A 85 -11.08 -12.55 -5.53
C GLN A 85 -12.13 -13.58 -5.91
N TRP A 86 -11.90 -14.33 -6.98
CA TRP A 86 -12.75 -15.43 -7.37
C TRP A 86 -12.45 -16.68 -6.56
N ALA A 87 -13.50 -17.41 -6.22
CA ALA A 87 -13.44 -18.76 -5.63
C ALA A 87 -14.22 -19.74 -6.52
N GLY A 88 -13.65 -20.06 -7.66
CA GLY A 88 -14.31 -20.78 -8.76
C GLY A 88 -15.17 -19.85 -9.61
N GLU A 89 -16.14 -20.45 -10.32
CA GLU A 89 -16.95 -19.74 -11.32
C GLU A 89 -18.21 -19.08 -10.73
N GLU A 90 -18.58 -19.47 -9.51
CA GLU A 90 -19.85 -19.07 -8.90
C GLU A 90 -19.70 -18.16 -7.68
N HIS A 91 -18.52 -18.12 -7.06
CA HIS A 91 -18.28 -17.40 -5.81
C HIS A 91 -17.27 -16.29 -6.00
N VAL A 92 -17.58 -15.13 -5.45
CA VAL A 92 -16.64 -13.99 -5.33
C VAL A 92 -16.49 -13.66 -3.85
N LEU A 93 -15.26 -13.77 -3.35
CA LEU A 93 -14.92 -13.36 -2.00
C LEU A 93 -14.57 -11.87 -2.00
N VAL A 94 -15.15 -11.15 -1.07
CA VAL A 94 -14.91 -9.72 -0.88
C VAL A 94 -14.43 -9.48 0.54
N THR A 95 -13.24 -8.91 0.66
CA THR A 95 -12.68 -8.52 1.95
C THR A 95 -12.93 -7.04 2.18
N THR A 96 -13.46 -6.71 3.34
CA THR A 96 -13.73 -5.33 3.77
C THR A 96 -13.13 -5.05 5.13
N SER A 97 -13.08 -3.79 5.53
CA SER A 97 -12.69 -3.43 6.90
C SER A 97 -13.49 -2.26 7.43
N SER A 98 -13.52 -2.14 8.75
CA SER A 98 -14.08 -0.99 9.44
C SER A 98 -13.34 -0.69 10.74
N THR A 99 -13.22 0.60 11.07
CA THR A 99 -12.68 1.06 12.34
C THR A 99 -13.78 1.02 13.39
N ALA A 100 -13.68 0.13 14.35
CA ALA A 100 -14.70 -0.10 15.37
C ALA A 100 -14.10 -0.40 16.75
N GLN A 101 -14.95 -0.37 17.76
CA GLN A 101 -14.71 -1.00 19.05
C GLN A 101 -15.81 -2.05 19.23
N PRO A 102 -15.51 -3.34 19.06
CA PRO A 102 -16.51 -4.39 19.19
C PRO A 102 -17.14 -4.39 20.58
N HIS A 103 -18.43 -4.73 20.64
CA HIS A 103 -19.15 -4.83 21.90
C HIS A 103 -18.50 -5.91 22.81
N GLY A 104 -18.28 -5.57 24.07
CA GLY A 104 -17.66 -6.49 25.05
C GLY A 104 -16.13 -6.51 25.05
N LEU A 105 -15.47 -5.86 24.09
CA LEU A 105 -14.01 -5.68 24.13
C LEU A 105 -13.63 -4.32 24.76
N THR A 106 -12.57 -4.32 25.54
CA THR A 106 -11.96 -3.11 26.10
C THR A 106 -10.80 -2.66 25.22
N GLY A 107 -10.48 -1.36 25.25
CA GLY A 107 -9.36 -0.81 24.49
C GLY A 107 -9.79 0.28 23.47
N PRO A 108 -8.86 0.81 22.69
CA PRO A 108 -9.16 1.79 21.66
C PRO A 108 -9.89 1.16 20.45
N ARG A 109 -10.48 2.01 19.62
CA ARG A 109 -10.97 1.58 18.30
C ARG A 109 -9.82 1.03 17.48
N GLN A 110 -10.07 -0.05 16.76
CA GLN A 110 -9.12 -0.72 15.88
C GLN A 110 -9.76 -1.02 14.52
N GLU A 111 -8.92 -1.36 13.54
CA GLU A 111 -9.38 -1.77 12.22
C GLU A 111 -9.67 -3.27 12.22
N TYR A 112 -10.90 -3.65 11.96
CA TYR A 112 -11.35 -5.04 11.89
C TYR A 112 -11.69 -5.40 10.45
N TRP A 113 -11.20 -6.53 10.00
CA TRP A 113 -11.42 -7.05 8.66
C TRP A 113 -12.50 -8.12 8.66
N MET A 114 -13.32 -8.11 7.62
CA MET A 114 -14.41 -9.07 7.42
C MET A 114 -14.34 -9.59 5.99
N ALA A 115 -14.74 -10.83 5.76
CA ALA A 115 -14.82 -11.40 4.43
C ALA A 115 -16.24 -11.91 4.12
N PHE A 116 -16.71 -11.61 2.92
CA PHE A 116 -18.02 -12.01 2.41
C PHE A 116 -17.85 -12.95 1.23
N ASP A 117 -18.71 -13.96 1.14
CA ASP A 117 -18.94 -14.77 -0.03
C ASP A 117 -20.17 -14.26 -0.77
N TYR A 118 -20.03 -13.88 -2.03
CA TYR A 118 -21.14 -13.57 -2.93
C TYR A 118 -21.27 -14.64 -3.99
N ASN A 119 -22.35 -15.43 -3.94
CA ASN A 119 -22.65 -16.42 -4.98
C ASN A 119 -23.40 -15.74 -6.14
N ILE A 120 -22.77 -15.73 -7.32
CA ILE A 120 -23.29 -15.03 -8.52
C ILE A 120 -24.49 -15.71 -9.17
N VAL A 121 -24.76 -16.99 -8.87
CA VAL A 121 -25.91 -17.73 -9.39
C VAL A 121 -27.13 -17.48 -8.52
N THR A 122 -27.01 -17.69 -7.22
CA THR A 122 -28.12 -17.54 -6.26
C THR A 122 -28.34 -16.10 -5.82
N LYS A 123 -27.41 -15.18 -6.11
CA LYS A 123 -27.39 -13.77 -5.68
C LYS A 123 -27.37 -13.59 -4.16
N LYS A 124 -26.98 -14.62 -3.44
CA LYS A 124 -26.87 -14.58 -1.97
C LYS A 124 -25.49 -14.13 -1.55
N GLN A 125 -25.45 -13.37 -0.48
CA GLN A 125 -24.25 -13.03 0.24
C GLN A 125 -24.21 -13.75 1.58
N ARG A 126 -23.01 -14.03 2.06
CA ARG A 126 -22.75 -14.63 3.37
C ARG A 126 -21.52 -13.98 3.98
N LEU A 127 -21.62 -13.54 5.21
CA LEU A 127 -20.46 -13.15 5.99
C LEU A 127 -19.74 -14.43 6.44
N LEU A 128 -18.46 -14.56 6.13
CA LEU A 128 -17.64 -15.67 6.63
C LEU A 128 -17.48 -15.50 8.15
N MET A 129 -17.40 -16.59 8.89
CA MET A 129 -17.32 -16.63 10.37
C MET A 129 -18.60 -16.20 11.12
N GLU A 130 -19.70 -15.81 10.45
CA GLU A 130 -20.92 -15.29 11.11
C GLU A 130 -21.53 -16.24 12.15
N ASN A 131 -21.43 -17.56 11.90
CA ASN A 131 -22.08 -18.56 12.73
C ASN A 131 -21.11 -19.36 13.62
N GLU A 132 -19.84 -18.94 13.66
CA GLU A 132 -18.86 -19.61 14.52
C GLU A 132 -19.03 -19.17 15.97
N LYS A 133 -19.27 -20.16 16.83
CA LYS A 133 -19.33 -19.93 18.27
C LYS A 133 -17.93 -19.67 18.81
N GLU A 134 -17.85 -18.82 19.82
CA GLU A 134 -16.58 -18.48 20.49
C GLU A 134 -15.52 -17.89 19.54
N ALA A 135 -15.94 -17.37 18.37
CA ALA A 135 -15.08 -16.68 17.43
C ALA A 135 -15.59 -15.27 17.13
N MET A 136 -14.67 -14.38 16.76
CA MET A 136 -15.04 -13.08 16.19
C MET A 136 -15.47 -13.24 14.73
N ASN A 137 -16.42 -12.40 14.29
CA ASN A 137 -16.80 -12.28 12.87
C ASN A 137 -15.75 -11.51 12.05
N VAL A 138 -14.47 -11.80 12.28
CA VAL A 138 -13.35 -11.12 11.64
C VAL A 138 -12.42 -12.12 10.97
N VAL A 139 -11.66 -11.63 10.01
CA VAL A 139 -10.58 -12.36 9.36
C VAL A 139 -9.25 -11.60 9.50
N LEU A 140 -8.16 -12.31 9.63
CA LEU A 140 -6.81 -11.75 9.74
C LEU A 140 -6.10 -11.80 8.37
N GLY A 141 -6.65 -11.07 7.41
CA GLY A 141 -6.17 -11.01 6.03
C GLY A 141 -7.15 -11.59 5.01
N ALA A 142 -6.77 -11.61 3.74
CA ALA A 142 -7.57 -12.20 2.67
C ALA A 142 -7.67 -13.74 2.85
N PRO A 143 -8.84 -14.35 2.58
CA PRO A 143 -8.98 -15.80 2.59
C PRO A 143 -8.11 -16.47 1.51
N ASP A 144 -7.52 -17.61 1.81
CA ASP A 144 -7.01 -18.52 0.79
C ASP A 144 -8.15 -19.36 0.20
N VAL A 145 -8.07 -19.71 -1.08
CA VAL A 145 -9.08 -20.54 -1.76
C VAL A 145 -8.46 -21.87 -2.17
N ARG A 146 -9.16 -22.99 -1.90
CA ARG A 146 -8.77 -24.31 -2.42
C ARG A 146 -10.00 -25.06 -2.91
N PHE A 147 -9.78 -25.95 -3.87
CA PHE A 147 -10.80 -26.84 -4.40
C PHE A 147 -10.53 -28.26 -3.90
N ILE A 148 -11.42 -28.78 -3.08
CA ILE A 148 -11.32 -30.14 -2.55
C ILE A 148 -12.46 -30.94 -3.17
N GLU A 149 -12.13 -31.93 -3.98
CA GLU A 149 -13.11 -32.75 -4.74
C GLU A 149 -14.12 -31.88 -5.54
N GLY A 150 -13.61 -30.78 -6.13
CA GLY A 150 -14.43 -29.86 -6.94
C GLY A 150 -15.34 -28.93 -6.12
N VAL A 151 -15.23 -28.93 -4.80
CA VAL A 151 -15.94 -28.00 -3.91
C VAL A 151 -15.00 -26.84 -3.53
N PRO A 152 -15.41 -25.58 -3.72
CA PRO A 152 -14.64 -24.43 -3.29
C PRO A 152 -14.71 -24.26 -1.76
N TYR A 153 -13.56 -24.05 -1.15
CA TYR A 153 -13.41 -23.73 0.26
C TYR A 153 -12.60 -22.44 0.44
N ALA A 154 -13.04 -21.62 1.38
CA ALA A 154 -12.24 -20.51 1.90
C ALA A 154 -11.51 -20.96 3.17
N PHE A 155 -10.23 -20.64 3.25
CA PHE A 155 -9.40 -20.83 4.44
C PHE A 155 -9.15 -19.46 5.04
N VAL A 156 -9.59 -19.25 6.26
CA VAL A 156 -9.50 -17.97 6.94
C VAL A 156 -8.72 -18.10 8.25
N LYS A 157 -7.85 -17.13 8.48
CA LYS A 157 -7.29 -16.88 9.81
C LYS A 157 -8.30 -16.04 10.56
N GLY A 158 -8.74 -16.48 11.72
CA GLY A 158 -9.72 -15.81 12.57
C GLY A 158 -9.24 -15.76 14.01
N VAL A 159 -10.06 -15.18 14.89
CA VAL A 159 -9.81 -15.14 16.33
C VAL A 159 -10.85 -15.99 17.04
N HIS A 160 -10.38 -17.01 17.74
CA HIS A 160 -11.19 -17.89 18.61
C HIS A 160 -10.94 -17.54 20.07
N PHE A 161 -11.99 -17.56 20.90
CA PHE A 161 -11.87 -17.28 22.33
C PHE A 161 -11.79 -18.57 23.14
N VAL A 162 -10.73 -18.68 23.94
CA VAL A 162 -10.57 -19.72 24.95
C VAL A 162 -10.40 -19.01 26.29
N ASP A 163 -11.27 -19.28 27.24
CA ASP A 163 -11.23 -18.65 28.57
C ASP A 163 -11.10 -17.11 28.54
N ASN A 164 -11.82 -16.46 27.61
CA ASN A 164 -11.79 -15.00 27.32
C ASN A 164 -10.49 -14.47 26.67
N TYR A 165 -9.57 -15.32 26.27
CA TYR A 165 -8.39 -14.93 25.50
C TYR A 165 -8.60 -15.24 24.02
N GLY A 166 -8.34 -14.24 23.15
CA GLY A 166 -8.39 -14.42 21.72
C GLY A 166 -7.13 -15.14 21.21
N GLN A 167 -7.32 -16.24 20.48
CA GLN A 167 -6.25 -16.99 19.85
C GLN A 167 -6.42 -16.99 18.34
N ASN A 168 -5.32 -16.78 17.62
CA ASN A 168 -5.30 -16.94 16.17
C ASN A 168 -5.61 -18.40 15.80
N THR A 169 -6.51 -18.59 14.88
CA THR A 169 -7.06 -19.90 14.54
C THR A 169 -7.29 -20.01 13.04
N LEU A 170 -6.96 -21.15 12.45
CA LEU A 170 -7.21 -21.45 11.05
C LEU A 170 -8.57 -22.18 10.90
N TYR A 171 -9.45 -21.63 10.08
CA TYR A 171 -10.75 -22.21 9.73
C TYR A 171 -10.82 -22.56 8.25
N ARG A 172 -11.61 -23.60 7.95
CA ARG A 172 -12.02 -23.96 6.59
C ARG A 172 -13.53 -23.80 6.46
N ILE A 173 -13.98 -23.08 5.46
CA ILE A 173 -15.39 -22.76 5.20
C ILE A 173 -15.79 -23.31 3.84
N ASN A 174 -16.79 -24.18 3.80
CA ASN A 174 -17.38 -24.70 2.57
C ASN A 174 -18.25 -23.62 1.93
N LEU A 175 -17.88 -23.10 0.76
CA LEU A 175 -18.62 -21.99 0.13
C LEU A 175 -19.98 -22.43 -0.42
N LYS A 176 -20.20 -23.71 -0.75
CA LYS A 176 -21.51 -24.21 -1.22
C LYS A 176 -22.57 -24.17 -0.12
N ASN A 177 -22.25 -24.57 1.10
CA ASN A 177 -23.23 -24.70 2.18
C ASN A 177 -22.95 -23.85 3.42
N GLY A 178 -21.78 -23.23 3.53
CA GLY A 178 -21.36 -22.38 4.65
C GLY A 178 -20.90 -23.15 5.89
N ALA A 179 -20.74 -24.46 5.80
CA ALA A 179 -20.23 -25.23 6.93
C ALA A 179 -18.78 -24.83 7.23
N THR A 180 -18.53 -24.43 8.46
CA THR A 180 -17.22 -24.02 8.96
C THR A 180 -16.62 -25.13 9.82
N ARG A 181 -15.31 -25.29 9.74
CA ARG A 181 -14.55 -26.22 10.56
C ARG A 181 -13.24 -25.59 10.98
N MET A 182 -12.96 -25.60 12.29
CA MET A 182 -11.63 -25.31 12.81
C MET A 182 -10.66 -26.40 12.35
N LEU A 183 -9.55 -26.01 11.75
CA LEU A 183 -8.50 -26.92 11.30
C LEU A 183 -7.33 -26.94 12.27
N ASP A 184 -6.99 -25.79 12.84
CA ASP A 184 -5.87 -25.64 13.76
C ASP A 184 -6.11 -24.43 14.66
N GLY A 185 -6.11 -24.67 15.97
CA GLY A 185 -6.31 -23.65 16.97
C GLY A 185 -5.03 -22.86 17.36
N GLY A 186 -3.94 -23.05 16.61
CA GLY A 186 -2.67 -22.37 16.92
C GLY A 186 -1.94 -22.87 18.16
N GLY A 187 -2.66 -23.33 19.15
CA GLY A 187 -2.14 -23.96 20.38
C GLY A 187 -1.56 -23.01 21.44
N ASP A 188 -1.25 -21.78 21.08
CA ASP A 188 -0.77 -20.70 21.94
C ASP A 188 -0.89 -19.33 21.27
N GLU A 189 -0.58 -18.26 22.01
CA GLU A 189 -0.72 -16.87 21.55
C GLU A 189 0.28 -16.48 20.45
N ASP A 190 1.32 -17.27 20.20
CA ASP A 190 2.45 -16.91 19.35
C ASP A 190 2.26 -17.27 17.86
N THR A 191 1.21 -18.04 17.49
CA THR A 191 0.98 -18.42 16.08
C THR A 191 0.42 -17.24 15.29
N ASP A 192 1.15 -16.81 14.24
CA ASP A 192 0.83 -15.63 13.43
C ASP A 192 0.43 -15.96 11.99
N GLY A 193 0.76 -17.16 11.48
CA GLY A 193 0.45 -17.53 10.12
C GLY A 193 0.36 -19.02 9.84
N TRP A 194 -0.34 -19.37 8.76
CA TRP A 194 -0.43 -20.73 8.20
C TRP A 194 -0.25 -20.71 6.69
N ALA A 195 0.34 -21.80 6.15
CA ALA A 195 0.23 -22.17 4.76
C ALA A 195 -0.69 -23.39 4.65
N VAL A 196 -1.55 -23.42 3.62
CA VAL A 196 -2.51 -24.48 3.36
C VAL A 196 -2.18 -25.17 2.05
N SER A 197 -2.03 -26.49 2.08
CA SER A 197 -1.74 -27.32 0.91
C SER A 197 -2.88 -27.34 -0.12
N LEU A 198 -2.62 -27.90 -1.29
CA LEU A 198 -3.62 -28.06 -2.35
C LEU A 198 -4.86 -28.86 -1.92
N ASP A 199 -4.66 -29.87 -1.08
CA ASP A 199 -5.75 -30.70 -0.53
C ASP A 199 -6.41 -30.11 0.72
N GLY A 200 -6.08 -28.86 1.05
CA GLY A 200 -6.73 -28.12 2.13
C GLY A 200 -6.32 -28.54 3.54
N GLN A 201 -5.12 -29.08 3.70
CA GLN A 201 -4.57 -29.37 5.03
C GLN A 201 -3.60 -28.27 5.47
N PRO A 202 -3.51 -27.97 6.77
CA PRO A 202 -2.45 -27.13 7.28
C PRO A 202 -1.08 -27.74 6.96
N LEU A 203 -0.24 -27.01 6.26
CA LEU A 203 1.08 -27.44 5.78
C LEU A 203 2.21 -26.88 6.64
N ALA A 204 2.11 -25.60 6.99
CA ALA A 204 3.08 -24.91 7.83
C ALA A 204 2.42 -23.91 8.76
N GLN A 205 3.10 -23.62 9.86
CA GLN A 205 2.80 -22.53 10.80
C GLN A 205 4.03 -21.63 10.95
N SER A 206 3.83 -20.32 11.02
CA SER A 206 4.79 -19.41 11.61
C SER A 206 4.34 -19.01 13.01
N ARG A 207 5.33 -18.81 13.90
CA ARG A 207 5.10 -18.40 15.28
C ARG A 207 6.10 -17.31 15.65
N TYR A 208 5.65 -16.34 16.43
CA TYR A 208 6.49 -15.26 16.88
C TYR A 208 6.22 -14.88 18.33
N ASP A 209 7.20 -15.13 19.21
CA ASP A 209 7.18 -14.66 20.60
C ASP A 209 7.57 -13.18 20.64
N GLU A 210 6.58 -12.30 20.73
CA GLU A 210 6.78 -10.84 20.73
C GLU A 210 7.73 -10.36 21.84
N LYS A 211 7.77 -11.03 22.99
CA LYS A 211 8.64 -10.64 24.11
C LYS A 211 10.10 -10.96 23.88
N LYS A 212 10.36 -12.11 23.28
CA LYS A 212 11.73 -12.59 23.02
C LYS A 212 12.25 -12.18 21.65
N GLY A 213 11.37 -11.87 20.73
CA GLY A 213 11.71 -11.73 19.31
C GLY A 213 12.08 -13.08 18.68
N ASP A 214 11.49 -14.16 19.16
CA ASP A 214 11.82 -15.53 18.76
C ASP A 214 10.83 -15.98 17.68
N TRP A 215 11.29 -16.10 16.45
CA TRP A 215 10.49 -16.59 15.33
C TRP A 215 10.78 -18.05 15.05
N SER A 216 9.75 -18.83 14.69
CA SER A 216 9.93 -20.21 14.25
C SER A 216 8.98 -20.60 13.13
N LEU A 217 9.52 -21.40 12.18
CA LEU A 217 8.75 -22.11 11.17
C LEU A 217 8.52 -23.53 11.61
N ARG A 218 7.28 -23.99 11.56
CA ARG A 218 6.89 -25.37 11.85
C ARG A 218 6.23 -25.99 10.62
N ILE A 219 6.65 -27.19 10.24
CA ILE A 219 6.07 -27.95 9.13
C ILE A 219 5.27 -29.12 9.67
N LYS A 220 4.13 -29.40 9.06
CA LYS A 220 3.25 -30.50 9.42
C LYS A 220 3.78 -31.81 8.86
N GLY A 221 4.29 -32.65 9.73
CA GLY A 221 4.66 -34.03 9.42
C GLY A 221 3.61 -35.05 9.88
N ASP A 222 3.82 -36.32 9.61
CA ASP A 222 2.91 -37.42 9.98
C ASP A 222 2.63 -37.50 11.48
N LYS A 223 3.60 -37.12 12.31
CA LYS A 223 3.51 -37.18 13.77
C LYS A 223 3.10 -35.86 14.42
N GLY A 224 2.70 -34.85 13.64
CA GLY A 224 2.32 -33.52 14.11
C GLY A 224 3.28 -32.42 13.66
N TRP A 225 3.26 -31.31 14.36
CA TRP A 225 4.08 -30.14 14.06
C TRP A 225 5.55 -30.32 14.45
N VAL A 226 6.46 -30.10 13.50
CA VAL A 226 7.92 -30.15 13.71
C VAL A 226 8.49 -28.76 13.48
N THR A 227 9.22 -28.24 14.47
CA THR A 227 9.96 -26.97 14.30
C THR A 227 11.16 -27.21 13.36
N THR A 228 11.11 -26.56 12.21
CA THR A 228 12.12 -26.70 11.15
C THR A 228 13.16 -25.59 11.23
N GLU A 229 12.71 -24.37 11.56
CA GLU A 229 13.59 -23.21 11.72
C GLU A 229 13.26 -22.46 13.02
N ARG A 230 14.29 -21.86 13.62
CA ARG A 230 14.17 -20.94 14.75
C ARG A 230 15.23 -19.85 14.63
N VAL A 231 14.78 -18.60 14.66
CA VAL A 231 15.64 -17.42 14.51
C VAL A 231 15.22 -16.32 15.47
N VAL A 232 16.17 -15.64 16.09
CA VAL A 232 15.91 -14.42 16.86
C VAL A 232 15.78 -13.26 15.88
N SER A 233 14.60 -12.65 15.82
CA SER A 233 14.26 -11.51 14.98
C SER A 233 13.55 -10.45 15.82
N THR A 234 14.30 -9.54 16.40
CA THR A 234 13.80 -8.56 17.38
C THR A 234 12.87 -7.51 16.79
N LEU A 235 12.98 -7.26 15.49
CA LEU A 235 12.21 -6.22 14.78
C LEU A 235 10.93 -6.72 14.09
N GLY A 236 10.59 -7.99 14.24
CA GLY A 236 9.35 -8.54 13.72
C GLY A 236 9.47 -9.99 13.25
N SER A 237 8.34 -10.57 12.90
CA SER A 237 8.26 -11.92 12.34
C SER A 237 8.99 -11.99 11.00
N LEU A 238 9.77 -13.06 10.80
CA LEU A 238 10.22 -13.46 9.47
C LEU A 238 9.02 -14.03 8.70
N GLY A 239 8.99 -13.87 7.39
CA GLY A 239 7.78 -14.12 6.63
C GLY A 239 7.59 -15.58 6.19
N LEU A 240 6.58 -16.27 6.73
CA LEU A 240 5.97 -17.40 6.02
C LEU A 240 5.35 -16.85 4.72
N ALA A 241 5.91 -17.26 3.57
CA ALA A 241 5.58 -16.68 2.27
C ALA A 241 4.53 -17.50 1.48
N GLY A 242 4.04 -18.60 2.07
CA GLY A 242 2.98 -19.41 1.50
C GLY A 242 3.45 -20.78 0.97
N VAL A 243 2.78 -21.24 -0.08
CA VAL A 243 2.99 -22.56 -0.70
C VAL A 243 3.98 -22.42 -1.85
N GLY A 244 4.90 -23.39 -1.97
CA GLY A 244 5.95 -23.41 -2.97
C GLY A 244 5.48 -23.77 -4.38
N ARG A 245 6.43 -24.00 -5.26
CA ARG A 245 6.19 -24.20 -6.70
C ARG A 245 5.43 -25.48 -7.03
N ASP A 246 5.54 -26.50 -6.21
CA ASP A 246 4.88 -27.78 -6.39
C ASP A 246 3.50 -27.89 -5.69
N GLY A 247 3.06 -26.83 -4.98
CA GLY A 247 1.84 -26.80 -4.20
C GLY A 247 1.86 -27.63 -2.91
N ARG A 248 3.02 -28.14 -2.50
CA ARG A 248 3.22 -29.02 -1.33
C ARG A 248 4.39 -28.59 -0.45
N SER A 249 5.37 -27.93 -1.02
CA SER A 249 6.47 -27.29 -0.30
C SER A 249 6.04 -25.98 0.35
N VAL A 250 6.85 -25.47 1.26
CA VAL A 250 6.60 -24.27 2.06
C VAL A 250 7.61 -23.20 1.72
N LEU A 251 7.17 -21.98 1.50
CA LEU A 251 8.05 -20.84 1.28
C LEU A 251 8.22 -20.01 2.54
N SER A 252 9.43 -19.63 2.82
CA SER A 252 9.74 -18.67 3.88
C SER A 252 10.92 -17.76 3.49
N TRP A 253 10.76 -16.48 3.83
CA TRP A 253 11.86 -15.52 3.76
C TRP A 253 12.82 -15.73 4.93
N MET A 254 14.10 -15.92 4.63
CA MET A 254 15.14 -16.20 5.61
C MET A 254 16.38 -15.35 5.30
N GLN A 255 17.19 -15.05 6.30
CA GLN A 255 18.51 -14.47 6.05
C GLN A 255 19.38 -15.44 5.27
N ASP A 256 20.20 -14.90 4.36
CA ASP A 256 21.18 -15.68 3.60
C ASP A 256 22.34 -16.10 4.53
N GLU A 257 22.72 -17.37 4.52
CA GLU A 257 23.82 -17.88 5.34
C GLU A 257 25.18 -17.31 4.95
N GLY A 258 25.32 -16.84 3.72
CA GLY A 258 26.55 -16.24 3.20
C GLY A 258 26.62 -14.72 3.28
N ASP A 259 25.49 -14.06 3.57
CA ASP A 259 25.37 -12.61 3.57
C ASP A 259 24.17 -12.19 4.44
N GLU A 260 24.44 -11.90 5.70
CA GLU A 260 23.40 -11.56 6.70
C GLU A 260 22.59 -10.30 6.34
N ASP A 261 23.09 -9.46 5.44
CA ASP A 261 22.37 -8.28 4.94
C ASP A 261 21.34 -8.64 3.85
N LYS A 262 21.31 -9.89 3.40
CA LYS A 262 20.38 -10.36 2.37
C LYS A 262 19.32 -11.29 2.95
N THR A 263 18.10 -11.10 2.47
CA THR A 263 16.99 -12.03 2.68
C THR A 263 16.77 -12.83 1.41
N VAL A 264 16.68 -14.15 1.53
CA VAL A 264 16.42 -15.09 0.43
C VAL A 264 15.16 -15.88 0.67
N LEU A 265 14.52 -16.34 -0.39
CA LEU A 265 13.35 -17.20 -0.30
C LEU A 265 13.81 -18.67 -0.29
N ARG A 266 13.56 -19.37 0.82
CA ARG A 266 13.76 -20.80 0.95
C ARG A 266 12.47 -21.55 0.68
N GLU A 267 12.58 -22.65 -0.07
CA GLU A 267 11.48 -23.58 -0.33
C GLU A 267 11.78 -24.90 0.39
N TYR A 268 10.96 -25.20 1.41
CA TYR A 268 11.12 -26.33 2.32
C TYR A 268 10.26 -27.51 1.87
N ALA A 269 10.84 -28.69 1.82
CA ALA A 269 10.10 -29.93 1.70
C ALA A 269 9.47 -30.34 3.05
N GLN A 270 8.58 -31.36 3.04
CA GLN A 270 7.90 -31.82 4.25
C GLN A 270 8.85 -32.46 5.29
N ASP A 271 10.00 -32.94 4.87
CA ASP A 271 11.05 -33.47 5.76
C ASP A 271 11.93 -32.39 6.39
N GLY A 272 11.69 -31.12 6.06
CA GLY A 272 12.41 -29.95 6.56
C GLY A 272 13.67 -29.61 5.75
N SER A 273 14.04 -30.40 4.75
CA SER A 273 15.10 -30.01 3.81
C SER A 273 14.64 -28.82 2.94
N TYR A 274 15.56 -27.97 2.49
CA TYR A 274 15.21 -26.80 1.68
C TYR A 274 16.15 -26.57 0.52
N VAL A 275 15.66 -25.79 -0.43
CA VAL A 275 16.44 -25.18 -1.50
C VAL A 275 16.23 -23.67 -1.49
N VAL A 276 17.26 -22.89 -1.79
CA VAL A 276 17.11 -21.45 -2.00
C VAL A 276 16.62 -21.21 -3.43
N ILE A 277 15.55 -20.43 -3.56
CA ILE A 277 15.06 -20.02 -4.89
C ILE A 277 16.12 -19.11 -5.52
N PRO A 278 16.63 -19.44 -6.72
CA PRO A 278 17.64 -18.63 -7.38
C PRO A 278 17.20 -17.18 -7.55
N ASP A 279 18.13 -16.24 -7.37
CA ASP A 279 17.92 -14.79 -7.47
C ASP A 279 16.88 -14.20 -6.50
N SER A 280 16.37 -14.96 -5.55
CA SER A 280 15.29 -14.52 -4.67
C SER A 280 15.65 -13.33 -3.77
N ALA A 281 16.91 -13.08 -3.50
CA ALA A 281 17.38 -11.88 -2.80
C ALA A 281 17.02 -10.56 -3.55
N LYS A 282 16.60 -10.66 -4.81
CA LYS A 282 16.18 -9.51 -5.64
C LYS A 282 14.67 -9.40 -5.74
N PHE A 283 13.90 -10.31 -5.14
CA PHE A 283 12.45 -10.32 -5.27
C PHE A 283 11.82 -9.36 -4.26
N ASP A 284 10.97 -8.48 -4.76
CA ASP A 284 10.17 -7.57 -3.94
C ASP A 284 8.78 -8.16 -3.66
N ASN A 285 8.21 -8.91 -4.63
CA ASN A 285 6.90 -9.54 -4.50
C ASN A 285 6.88 -10.92 -5.15
N LEU A 286 6.05 -11.80 -4.61
CA LEU A 286 5.81 -13.14 -5.16
C LEU A 286 4.54 -13.17 -6.01
N ILE A 287 4.57 -13.96 -7.09
CA ILE A 287 3.41 -14.18 -7.96
C ILE A 287 2.95 -15.62 -7.77
N HIS A 288 1.76 -15.78 -7.22
CA HIS A 288 1.12 -17.08 -7.06
C HIS A 288 0.14 -17.37 -8.21
N ALA A 289 -0.18 -18.63 -8.37
CA ALA A 289 -1.28 -19.04 -9.25
C ALA A 289 -2.60 -18.34 -8.84
N PRO A 290 -3.59 -18.17 -9.74
CA PRO A 290 -4.83 -17.43 -9.43
C PRO A 290 -5.60 -17.93 -8.20
N ASP A 291 -5.48 -19.22 -7.89
CA ASP A 291 -6.07 -19.88 -6.72
C ASP A 291 -5.13 -19.88 -5.49
N GLY A 292 -3.97 -19.23 -5.57
CA GLY A 292 -2.95 -19.21 -4.51
C GLY A 292 -2.27 -20.55 -4.25
N SER A 293 -2.45 -21.54 -5.13
CA SER A 293 -2.04 -22.92 -4.92
C SER A 293 -0.54 -23.18 -5.09
N SER A 294 0.17 -22.32 -5.79
CA SER A 294 1.61 -22.48 -6.05
C SER A 294 2.28 -21.17 -6.41
N LEU A 295 3.58 -21.09 -6.14
CA LEU A 295 4.42 -19.99 -6.61
C LEU A 295 4.74 -20.17 -8.10
N VAL A 296 4.43 -19.16 -8.92
CA VAL A 296 4.65 -19.21 -10.37
C VAL A 296 5.67 -18.19 -10.88
N GLY A 297 6.03 -17.22 -10.06
CA GLY A 297 6.99 -16.19 -10.43
C GLY A 297 7.23 -15.19 -9.32
N ALA A 298 7.98 -14.15 -9.65
CA ALA A 298 8.28 -13.05 -8.74
C ALA A 298 8.41 -11.72 -9.51
N ILE A 299 8.33 -10.63 -8.78
CA ILE A 299 8.55 -9.27 -9.25
C ILE A 299 9.79 -8.73 -8.56
N SER A 300 10.71 -8.18 -9.33
CA SER A 300 11.86 -7.42 -8.82
C SER A 300 11.76 -5.98 -9.28
N LEU A 301 12.11 -5.05 -8.42
CA LEU A 301 12.21 -3.65 -8.76
C LEU A 301 13.67 -3.30 -9.06
N VAL A 302 13.96 -2.99 -10.31
CA VAL A 302 15.31 -2.65 -10.76
C VAL A 302 15.32 -1.19 -11.20
N GLY A 303 15.80 -0.31 -10.34
CA GLY A 303 15.58 1.14 -10.49
C GLY A 303 14.08 1.45 -10.46
N ASP A 304 13.55 1.93 -11.58
CA ASP A 304 12.13 2.28 -11.73
C ASP A 304 11.29 1.19 -12.42
N ASP A 305 11.93 0.11 -12.86
CA ASP A 305 11.28 -0.93 -13.66
C ASP A 305 10.84 -2.12 -12.79
N ARG A 306 9.57 -2.46 -12.86
CA ARG A 306 9.06 -3.73 -12.33
C ARG A 306 9.38 -4.85 -13.31
N ARG A 307 10.30 -5.73 -12.91
CA ARG A 307 10.69 -6.90 -13.71
C ARG A 307 9.98 -8.14 -13.20
N TYR A 308 9.16 -8.71 -14.07
CA TYR A 308 8.45 -9.96 -13.82
C TYR A 308 9.31 -11.14 -14.24
N THR A 309 9.53 -12.07 -13.33
CA THR A 309 10.22 -13.34 -13.60
C THR A 309 9.23 -14.47 -13.37
N PHE A 310 8.78 -15.12 -14.44
CA PHE A 310 7.97 -16.33 -14.34
C PHE A 310 8.88 -17.55 -14.51
N PHE A 311 8.66 -18.59 -13.68
CA PHE A 311 9.48 -19.81 -13.71
C PHE A 311 9.17 -20.67 -14.95
N ASP A 312 7.94 -20.60 -15.48
CA ASP A 312 7.60 -21.19 -16.78
C ASP A 312 8.08 -20.28 -17.93
N ALA A 313 8.96 -20.82 -18.79
CA ALA A 313 9.57 -20.06 -19.88
C ALA A 313 8.55 -19.55 -20.92
N LYS A 314 7.44 -20.28 -21.14
CA LYS A 314 6.40 -19.86 -22.09
C LYS A 314 5.60 -18.71 -21.50
N LEU A 315 5.26 -18.78 -20.21
CA LEU A 315 4.57 -17.70 -19.52
C LEU A 315 5.46 -16.45 -19.45
N HIS A 316 6.76 -16.61 -19.18
CA HIS A 316 7.72 -15.49 -19.21
C HIS A 316 7.80 -14.82 -20.59
N ALA A 317 7.89 -15.62 -21.67
CA ALA A 317 7.86 -15.08 -23.04
C ALA A 317 6.52 -14.41 -23.39
N SER A 318 5.40 -14.97 -22.90
CA SER A 318 4.08 -14.37 -23.08
C SER A 318 3.96 -13.02 -22.38
N TRP A 319 4.46 -12.91 -21.15
CA TRP A 319 4.48 -11.64 -20.41
C TRP A 319 5.30 -10.57 -21.13
N ALA A 320 6.47 -10.92 -21.66
CA ALA A 320 7.25 -9.98 -22.46
C ALA A 320 6.49 -9.45 -23.70
N ALA A 321 5.64 -10.29 -24.30
CA ALA A 321 4.77 -9.86 -25.41
C ALA A 321 3.61 -8.97 -24.92
N VAL A 322 3.11 -9.19 -23.70
CA VAL A 322 2.11 -8.31 -23.07
C VAL A 322 2.67 -6.90 -22.86
N VAL A 323 3.83 -6.79 -22.21
CA VAL A 323 4.48 -5.49 -21.98
C VAL A 323 4.76 -4.77 -23.30
N LYS A 324 5.21 -5.48 -24.32
CA LYS A 324 5.47 -4.90 -25.65
C LYS A 324 4.20 -4.39 -26.35
N ALA A 325 3.02 -4.83 -25.95
CA ALA A 325 1.76 -4.35 -26.53
C ALA A 325 1.38 -2.94 -26.08
N PHE A 326 1.99 -2.43 -25.01
CA PHE A 326 1.75 -1.10 -24.45
C PHE A 326 3.06 -0.29 -24.43
N PRO A 327 3.53 0.17 -25.60
CA PRO A 327 4.83 0.82 -25.70
C PRO A 327 4.85 2.18 -25.02
N GLY A 328 5.76 2.36 -24.08
CA GLY A 328 5.92 3.59 -23.31
C GLY A 328 5.09 3.65 -22.02
N ASP A 329 4.18 2.72 -21.82
CA ASP A 329 3.38 2.60 -20.61
C ASP A 329 4.01 1.60 -19.62
N ARG A 330 3.69 1.74 -18.33
CA ARG A 330 4.02 0.76 -17.30
C ARG A 330 2.90 -0.24 -17.17
N VAL A 331 3.24 -1.53 -17.24
CA VAL A 331 2.26 -2.61 -17.24
C VAL A 331 2.44 -3.46 -15.99
N SER A 332 1.38 -3.63 -15.23
CA SER A 332 1.33 -4.48 -14.04
C SER A 332 0.26 -5.57 -14.20
N LEU A 333 0.57 -6.79 -13.77
CA LEU A 333 -0.41 -7.87 -13.74
C LEU A 333 -1.39 -7.60 -12.58
N ALA A 334 -2.67 -7.49 -12.90
CA ALA A 334 -3.74 -7.37 -11.91
C ALA A 334 -4.36 -8.74 -11.63
N SER A 335 -4.76 -9.47 -12.66
CA SER A 335 -5.43 -10.77 -12.53
C SER A 335 -5.26 -11.61 -13.80
N TRP A 336 -5.55 -12.91 -13.73
CA TRP A 336 -5.50 -13.83 -14.88
C TRP A 336 -6.45 -15.02 -14.73
N SER A 337 -6.83 -15.59 -15.87
CA SER A 337 -7.62 -16.84 -15.91
C SER A 337 -6.80 -18.05 -15.42
N ALA A 338 -7.44 -19.12 -15.03
CA ALA A 338 -6.79 -20.33 -14.52
C ALA A 338 -5.77 -20.92 -15.49
N ASP A 339 -6.06 -20.85 -16.80
CA ASP A 339 -5.15 -21.28 -17.86
C ASP A 339 -4.06 -20.24 -18.21
N LYS A 340 -4.09 -19.06 -17.56
CA LYS A 340 -3.17 -17.94 -17.77
C LYS A 340 -3.15 -17.41 -19.21
N ARG A 341 -4.27 -17.58 -19.95
CA ARG A 341 -4.40 -17.12 -21.35
C ARG A 341 -5.10 -15.78 -21.49
N GLN A 342 -5.91 -15.42 -20.52
CA GLN A 342 -6.51 -14.11 -20.41
C GLN A 342 -5.96 -13.41 -19.18
N LEU A 343 -5.43 -12.21 -19.37
CA LEU A 343 -4.81 -11.42 -18.31
C LEU A 343 -5.52 -10.07 -18.22
N VAL A 344 -5.85 -9.67 -17.02
CA VAL A 344 -6.15 -8.27 -16.71
C VAL A 344 -4.86 -7.60 -16.31
N VAL A 345 -4.53 -6.51 -16.95
CA VAL A 345 -3.35 -5.69 -16.63
C VAL A 345 -3.79 -4.27 -16.30
N GLU A 346 -3.10 -3.69 -15.33
CA GLU A 346 -3.12 -2.25 -15.14
C GLU A 346 -2.05 -1.62 -16.03
N VAL A 347 -2.44 -0.61 -16.79
CA VAL A 347 -1.58 0.12 -17.71
C VAL A 347 -1.51 1.55 -17.22
N ASP A 348 -0.37 1.95 -16.71
CA ASP A 348 -0.11 3.31 -16.26
C ASP A 348 0.60 4.10 -17.38
N SER A 349 -0.18 4.88 -18.10
CA SER A 349 0.30 5.72 -19.17
C SER A 349 0.82 7.06 -18.63
N PRO A 350 2.05 7.48 -18.98
CA PRO A 350 2.58 8.78 -18.59
C PRO A 350 1.86 9.96 -19.25
N VAL A 351 0.91 9.69 -20.13
CA VAL A 351 0.13 10.68 -20.90
C VAL A 351 -1.34 10.66 -20.53
N MET A 352 -1.93 9.45 -20.36
CA MET A 352 -3.37 9.27 -20.12
C MET A 352 -3.70 8.90 -18.66
N GLY A 353 -2.69 8.51 -17.87
CA GLY A 353 -2.88 7.98 -16.53
C GLY A 353 -3.27 6.50 -16.51
N PRO A 354 -3.66 5.94 -15.33
CA PRO A 354 -3.87 4.52 -15.15
C PRO A 354 -5.22 4.04 -15.69
N ALA A 355 -5.20 2.87 -16.34
CA ALA A 355 -6.36 2.18 -16.88
C ALA A 355 -6.19 0.66 -16.74
N TYR A 356 -7.30 -0.08 -16.79
CA TYR A 356 -7.27 -1.53 -16.90
C TYR A 356 -7.47 -1.99 -18.35
N ALA A 357 -6.75 -3.03 -18.74
CA ALA A 357 -6.89 -3.68 -20.03
C ALA A 357 -7.00 -5.20 -19.88
N LEU A 358 -7.77 -5.82 -20.79
CA LEU A 358 -7.82 -7.27 -20.96
C LEU A 358 -6.92 -7.67 -22.11
N VAL A 359 -6.01 -8.59 -21.86
CA VAL A 359 -5.14 -9.20 -22.88
C VAL A 359 -5.55 -10.65 -23.07
N ASP A 360 -5.85 -11.03 -24.30
CA ASP A 360 -6.11 -12.41 -24.71
C ASP A 360 -4.92 -12.94 -25.52
N LEU A 361 -4.17 -13.86 -24.95
CA LEU A 361 -2.98 -14.44 -25.56
C LEU A 361 -3.33 -15.39 -26.73
N ASN A 362 -4.52 -16.00 -26.71
CA ASN A 362 -4.97 -16.89 -27.79
C ASN A 362 -5.40 -16.06 -29.01
N ALA A 363 -6.22 -15.03 -28.77
CA ALA A 363 -6.66 -14.10 -29.82
C ALA A 363 -5.54 -13.11 -30.24
N LYS A 364 -4.45 -13.05 -29.47
CA LYS A 364 -3.35 -12.07 -29.65
C LYS A 364 -3.88 -10.62 -29.73
N SER A 365 -4.79 -10.29 -28.82
CA SER A 365 -5.44 -8.99 -28.76
C SER A 365 -5.34 -8.38 -27.36
N ALA A 366 -5.43 -7.06 -27.30
CA ALA A 366 -5.55 -6.30 -26.07
C ALA A 366 -6.67 -5.28 -26.22
N ARG A 367 -7.46 -5.08 -25.18
CA ARG A 367 -8.60 -4.17 -25.15
C ARG A 367 -8.65 -3.43 -23.83
N PHE A 368 -8.74 -2.11 -23.87
CA PHE A 368 -9.00 -1.33 -22.65
C PHE A 368 -10.38 -1.64 -22.08
N LEU A 369 -10.42 -1.79 -20.76
CA LEU A 369 -11.64 -2.10 -20.00
C LEU A 369 -12.26 -0.83 -19.42
N THR A 370 -11.44 -0.03 -18.75
CA THR A 370 -11.89 1.17 -18.04
C THR A 370 -10.70 1.99 -17.54
N ASP A 371 -10.91 3.30 -17.44
CA ASP A 371 -9.99 4.19 -16.76
C ASP A 371 -10.13 4.04 -15.23
N VAL A 372 -9.03 4.20 -14.51
CA VAL A 372 -9.02 4.20 -13.04
C VAL A 372 -9.66 5.49 -12.50
N TYR A 373 -9.38 6.63 -13.10
CA TYR A 373 -9.92 7.93 -12.68
C TYR A 373 -10.88 8.50 -13.74
N ARG A 374 -12.16 8.63 -13.40
CA ARG A 374 -13.16 9.20 -14.30
C ARG A 374 -12.91 10.69 -14.54
N GLY A 375 -12.86 11.09 -15.80
CA GLY A 375 -12.66 12.48 -16.21
C GLY A 375 -11.20 12.91 -16.19
N LEU A 376 -10.27 12.01 -15.91
CA LEU A 376 -8.86 12.24 -16.19
C LEU A 376 -8.65 12.20 -17.69
N THR A 377 -8.05 13.25 -18.23
CA THR A 377 -7.71 13.38 -19.66
C THR A 377 -6.22 13.63 -19.79
N GLU A 378 -5.72 13.61 -21.02
CA GLU A 378 -4.31 13.92 -21.29
C GLU A 378 -3.88 15.27 -20.67
N GLU A 379 -4.74 16.28 -20.68
CA GLU A 379 -4.47 17.59 -20.11
C GLU A 379 -4.33 17.55 -18.58
N GLY A 380 -4.94 16.55 -17.94
CA GLY A 380 -4.89 16.31 -16.51
C GLY A 380 -3.65 15.55 -16.05
N VAL A 381 -2.83 15.02 -16.97
CA VAL A 381 -1.65 14.24 -16.63
C VAL A 381 -0.38 15.07 -16.87
N SER A 382 0.37 15.29 -15.82
CA SER A 382 1.65 16.00 -15.81
C SER A 382 2.81 15.02 -15.92
N LYS A 383 3.86 15.45 -16.64
CA LYS A 383 5.05 14.62 -16.85
C LYS A 383 5.81 14.39 -15.54
N VAL A 384 6.09 13.14 -15.22
CA VAL A 384 6.94 12.71 -14.12
C VAL A 384 8.34 12.41 -14.67
N GLN A 385 9.37 12.94 -14.00
CA GLN A 385 10.77 12.74 -14.39
C GLN A 385 11.54 12.17 -13.20
N PRO A 386 12.29 11.05 -13.36
CA PRO A 386 13.23 10.62 -12.35
C PRO A 386 14.36 11.65 -12.22
N ILE A 387 14.77 11.91 -11.00
CA ILE A 387 15.91 12.76 -10.69
C ILE A 387 16.84 12.06 -9.72
N LYS A 388 18.10 12.49 -9.73
CA LYS A 388 19.13 12.07 -8.79
C LYS A 388 19.90 13.28 -8.32
N TYR A 389 20.18 13.32 -7.04
CA TYR A 389 21.02 14.37 -6.44
C TYR A 389 21.84 13.79 -5.29
N LYS A 390 22.85 14.53 -4.86
CA LYS A 390 23.65 14.17 -3.69
C LYS A 390 23.20 14.93 -2.48
N ALA A 391 22.98 14.20 -1.39
CA ALA A 391 22.87 14.77 -0.06
C ALA A 391 24.19 15.47 0.35
N ALA A 392 24.15 16.31 1.37
CA ALA A 392 25.31 17.06 1.83
C ALA A 392 26.50 16.19 2.24
N ASP A 393 26.25 14.96 2.70
CA ASP A 393 27.25 13.96 3.04
C ASP A 393 27.71 13.08 1.86
N GLY A 394 27.16 13.33 0.65
CA GLY A 394 27.52 12.65 -0.58
C GLY A 394 26.67 11.44 -0.93
N LEU A 395 25.72 11.01 -0.07
CA LEU A 395 24.79 9.94 -0.38
C LEU A 395 23.93 10.29 -1.61
N GLU A 396 23.81 9.36 -2.55
CA GLU A 396 22.93 9.55 -3.71
C GLU A 396 21.47 9.34 -3.31
N ILE A 397 20.65 10.35 -3.54
CA ILE A 397 19.21 10.34 -3.31
C ILE A 397 18.53 10.34 -4.68
N THR A 398 17.58 9.42 -4.86
CA THR A 398 16.70 9.38 -6.02
C THR A 398 15.36 10.02 -5.69
N GLY A 399 14.59 10.37 -6.71
CA GLY A 399 13.23 10.89 -6.53
C GLY A 399 12.56 11.20 -7.86
N TYR A 400 11.36 11.73 -7.78
CA TYR A 400 10.56 12.04 -8.95
C TYR A 400 10.11 13.50 -8.90
N LEU A 401 10.30 14.17 -10.03
CA LEU A 401 9.87 15.55 -10.23
C LEU A 401 8.67 15.56 -11.18
N THR A 402 7.49 15.94 -10.67
CA THR A 402 6.30 16.18 -11.49
C THR A 402 6.27 17.66 -11.86
N LEU A 403 6.26 17.98 -13.15
CA LEU A 403 6.29 19.35 -13.66
C LEU A 403 4.89 19.77 -14.13
N PRO A 404 4.45 20.99 -13.85
CA PRO A 404 3.17 21.51 -14.30
C PRO A 404 3.15 21.59 -15.82
N ARG A 405 2.08 21.03 -16.43
CA ARG A 405 1.94 21.00 -17.87
C ARG A 405 1.88 22.42 -18.45
N GLY A 406 2.55 22.61 -19.57
CA GLY A 406 2.53 23.88 -20.31
C GLY A 406 3.32 25.03 -19.71
N LYS A 407 3.93 24.89 -18.53
CA LYS A 407 4.81 25.91 -17.95
C LYS A 407 6.28 25.63 -18.29
N ASP A 408 7.05 26.68 -18.54
CA ASP A 408 8.51 26.58 -18.65
C ASP A 408 9.06 26.13 -17.27
N PRO A 409 9.89 25.09 -17.18
CA PRO A 409 10.44 24.59 -15.93
C PRO A 409 11.56 25.53 -15.39
N LYS A 410 11.23 26.78 -15.20
CA LYS A 410 12.13 27.82 -14.65
C LYS A 410 11.46 28.61 -13.55
N ASN A 411 12.14 28.71 -12.41
CA ASN A 411 11.69 29.49 -11.25
C ASN A 411 10.26 29.12 -10.79
N LEU A 412 9.89 27.84 -10.91
CA LEU A 412 8.58 27.35 -10.49
C LEU A 412 8.43 27.36 -8.96
N PRO A 413 7.22 27.54 -8.42
CA PRO A 413 6.96 27.20 -7.02
C PRO A 413 7.06 25.70 -6.83
N LEU A 414 7.67 25.27 -5.72
CA LEU A 414 7.89 23.85 -5.41
C LEU A 414 7.03 23.40 -4.23
N VAL A 415 6.50 22.20 -4.33
CA VAL A 415 6.02 21.41 -3.21
C VAL A 415 6.93 20.20 -3.06
N VAL A 416 7.58 20.06 -1.90
CA VAL A 416 8.26 18.82 -1.50
C VAL A 416 7.23 17.90 -0.87
N LEU A 417 7.06 16.69 -1.41
CA LEU A 417 6.04 15.73 -1.02
C LEU A 417 6.70 14.40 -0.61
N PRO A 418 7.31 14.32 0.61
CA PRO A 418 7.91 13.09 1.10
C PRO A 418 6.85 12.05 1.39
N HIS A 419 7.14 10.79 1.02
CA HIS A 419 6.27 9.64 1.30
C HIS A 419 6.19 9.29 2.78
N GLY A 420 5.19 8.49 3.15
CA GLY A 420 5.04 7.87 4.46
C GLY A 420 5.98 6.69 4.67
N GLY A 421 5.82 5.98 5.76
CA GLY A 421 6.65 4.84 6.14
C GLY A 421 7.38 5.08 7.45
N PRO A 422 8.69 5.37 7.48
CA PRO A 422 9.59 5.80 6.41
C PRO A 422 10.13 4.70 5.50
N LYS A 423 10.16 3.42 5.95
CA LYS A 423 10.53 2.26 5.12
C LYS A 423 9.43 2.00 4.08
N SER A 424 9.42 2.83 3.05
CA SER A 424 8.55 2.80 1.87
C SER A 424 9.30 3.49 0.73
N ARG A 425 8.69 3.65 -0.43
CA ARG A 425 9.28 4.40 -1.53
C ARG A 425 8.23 4.99 -2.46
N ASP A 426 8.60 6.06 -3.13
CA ASP A 426 7.91 6.55 -4.32
C ASP A 426 8.41 5.82 -5.57
N THR A 427 7.54 5.74 -6.58
CA THR A 427 7.78 5.21 -7.92
C THR A 427 7.37 6.24 -8.96
N PRO A 428 7.76 6.09 -10.24
CA PRO A 428 7.34 7.02 -11.28
C PRO A 428 5.89 6.84 -11.74
N ASP A 429 5.14 5.91 -11.12
CA ASP A 429 3.74 5.66 -11.43
C ASP A 429 2.85 6.88 -11.15
N PHE A 430 1.64 6.88 -11.72
CA PHE A 430 0.66 7.94 -11.48
C PHE A 430 0.36 8.08 -9.99
N ASP A 431 0.69 9.25 -9.46
CA ASP A 431 0.36 9.62 -8.09
C ASP A 431 -0.66 10.77 -8.10
N TRP A 432 -1.88 10.48 -7.66
CA TRP A 432 -3.00 11.41 -7.71
C TRP A 432 -2.73 12.74 -7.00
N TRP A 433 -1.90 12.71 -5.95
CA TRP A 433 -1.62 13.88 -5.15
C TRP A 433 -0.63 14.82 -5.85
N SER A 434 0.51 14.29 -6.30
CA SER A 434 1.47 15.08 -7.09
C SER A 434 0.88 15.59 -8.39
N GLN A 435 0.02 14.79 -9.05
CA GLN A 435 -0.69 15.20 -10.26
C GLN A 435 -1.68 16.35 -9.99
N ALA A 436 -2.46 16.26 -8.91
CA ALA A 436 -3.35 17.34 -8.51
C ALA A 436 -2.59 18.65 -8.24
N LEU A 437 -1.48 18.58 -7.50
CA LEU A 437 -0.66 19.77 -7.21
C LEU A 437 -0.01 20.34 -8.47
N ALA A 438 0.50 19.48 -9.35
CA ALA A 438 1.09 19.91 -10.62
C ALA A 438 0.05 20.58 -11.53
N SER A 439 -1.21 20.08 -11.54
CA SER A 439 -2.31 20.71 -12.28
C SER A 439 -2.62 22.13 -11.80
N ARG A 440 -2.24 22.50 -10.57
CA ARG A 440 -2.35 23.86 -10.01
C ARG A 440 -1.14 24.73 -10.28
N GLY A 441 -0.13 24.22 -10.97
CA GLY A 441 1.05 24.96 -11.41
C GLY A 441 2.28 24.84 -10.52
N TYR A 442 2.29 23.88 -9.60
CA TYR A 442 3.47 23.58 -8.77
C TYR A 442 4.36 22.54 -9.43
N ALA A 443 5.68 22.73 -9.33
CA ALA A 443 6.59 21.59 -9.41
C ALA A 443 6.45 20.78 -8.12
N VAL A 444 6.44 19.45 -8.22
CA VAL A 444 6.29 18.55 -7.07
C VAL A 444 7.47 17.59 -7.02
N LEU A 445 8.25 17.63 -5.94
CA LEU A 445 9.37 16.74 -5.69
C LEU A 445 8.96 15.66 -4.70
N ARG A 446 9.02 14.40 -5.14
CA ARG A 446 8.85 13.19 -4.31
C ARG A 446 10.21 12.51 -4.13
N PRO A 447 10.95 12.78 -3.06
CA PRO A 447 12.28 12.23 -2.84
C PRO A 447 12.21 10.88 -2.13
N ASN A 448 13.01 9.90 -2.56
CA ASN A 448 13.31 8.68 -1.83
C ASN A 448 14.53 8.94 -0.93
N PHE A 449 14.28 9.55 0.22
CA PHE A 449 15.27 9.90 1.24
C PHE A 449 15.87 8.64 1.88
N ARG A 450 17.04 8.75 2.54
CA ARG A 450 17.62 7.60 3.28
C ARG A 450 16.60 7.00 4.24
N GLY A 451 16.61 5.68 4.37
CA GLY A 451 15.57 4.94 5.09
C GLY A 451 14.42 4.44 4.20
N SER A 452 14.36 4.88 2.92
CA SER A 452 13.40 4.37 1.93
C SER A 452 13.74 2.94 1.53
N ASP A 453 12.69 2.15 1.20
CA ASP A 453 12.80 0.75 0.79
C ASP A 453 13.13 0.59 -0.71
N GLY A 454 13.54 -0.62 -1.13
CA GLY A 454 13.81 -0.97 -2.52
C GLY A 454 15.15 -0.46 -3.08
N PHE A 455 16.04 0.03 -2.21
CA PHE A 455 17.41 0.46 -2.54
C PHE A 455 18.49 -0.39 -1.83
N GLY A 456 18.07 -1.53 -1.24
CA GLY A 456 18.90 -2.39 -0.44
C GLY A 456 18.91 -2.03 1.05
N TRP A 457 19.29 -3.00 1.90
CA TRP A 457 19.23 -2.84 3.36
C TRP A 457 20.09 -1.69 3.87
N ALA A 458 21.30 -1.51 3.33
CA ALA A 458 22.19 -0.41 3.70
C ALA A 458 21.57 0.97 3.54
N PHE A 459 20.65 1.15 2.56
CA PHE A 459 19.94 2.41 2.38
C PHE A 459 18.83 2.60 3.42
N VAL A 460 18.16 1.51 3.81
CA VAL A 460 17.19 1.53 4.92
C VAL A 460 17.90 1.85 6.23
N GLU A 461 18.99 1.17 6.52
CA GLU A 461 19.80 1.31 7.73
C GLU A 461 20.42 2.72 7.85
N ALA A 462 20.79 3.35 6.72
CA ALA A 462 21.24 4.73 6.70
C ALA A 462 20.18 5.73 7.23
N GLY A 463 18.93 5.31 7.35
CA GLY A 463 17.84 6.09 7.96
C GLY A 463 17.72 5.93 9.47
N PHE A 464 18.32 4.87 10.07
CA PHE A 464 18.21 4.60 11.50
C PHE A 464 18.87 5.71 12.33
N GLY A 465 18.14 6.21 13.32
CA GLY A 465 18.59 7.33 14.14
C GLY A 465 18.64 8.69 13.42
N GLN A 466 18.10 8.80 12.20
CA GLN A 466 18.19 10.01 11.38
C GLN A 466 16.88 10.81 11.26
N TRP A 467 15.87 10.48 12.04
CA TRP A 467 14.62 11.25 12.09
C TRP A 467 14.92 12.72 12.51
N GLY A 468 14.41 13.68 11.73
CA GLY A 468 14.66 15.11 11.95
C GLY A 468 16.11 15.57 11.77
N LYS A 469 16.98 14.65 11.33
CA LYS A 469 18.42 14.88 11.06
C LYS A 469 18.69 14.69 9.55
N ALA A 470 19.54 13.73 9.16
CA ALA A 470 19.91 13.53 7.76
C ALA A 470 18.72 13.13 6.86
N MET A 471 17.75 12.37 7.35
CA MET A 471 16.51 12.10 6.59
C MET A 471 15.76 13.39 6.24
N GLN A 472 15.80 14.40 7.10
CA GLN A 472 15.18 15.70 6.83
C GLN A 472 16.02 16.53 5.86
N THR A 473 17.35 16.54 6.04
CA THR A 473 18.22 17.36 5.16
C THR A 473 18.33 16.78 3.76
N ASP A 474 18.10 15.47 3.55
CA ASP A 474 17.99 14.87 2.22
C ASP A 474 16.88 15.55 1.39
N LEU A 475 15.74 15.91 2.02
CA LEU A 475 14.65 16.62 1.38
C LEU A 475 15.08 18.04 0.95
N SER A 476 15.75 18.77 1.84
CA SER A 476 16.24 20.12 1.61
C SER A 476 17.38 20.16 0.60
N ASP A 477 18.18 19.11 0.50
CA ASP A 477 19.21 18.97 -0.54
C ASP A 477 18.59 18.85 -1.93
N GLY A 478 17.45 18.17 -2.04
CA GLY A 478 16.64 18.16 -3.28
C GLY A 478 16.15 19.55 -3.68
N VAL A 479 15.73 20.37 -2.72
CA VAL A 479 15.36 21.77 -2.96
C VAL A 479 16.58 22.56 -3.48
N ARG A 480 17.71 22.45 -2.79
CA ARG A 480 18.98 23.13 -3.19
C ARG A 480 19.43 22.71 -4.59
N TYR A 481 19.32 21.41 -4.90
CA TYR A 481 19.64 20.88 -6.22
C TYR A 481 18.76 21.50 -7.31
N LEU A 482 17.44 21.51 -7.16
CA LEU A 482 16.52 22.06 -8.16
C LEU A 482 16.66 23.58 -8.31
N ALA A 483 16.92 24.29 -7.22
CA ALA A 483 17.21 25.72 -7.24
C ALA A 483 18.51 26.04 -8.03
N LYS A 484 19.56 25.24 -7.82
CA LYS A 484 20.81 25.37 -8.57
C LYS A 484 20.63 25.12 -10.07
N GLN A 485 19.70 24.24 -10.45
CA GLN A 485 19.32 24.01 -11.86
C GLN A 485 18.47 25.14 -12.45
N GLY A 486 18.00 26.09 -11.61
CA GLY A 486 17.08 27.14 -12.04
C GLY A 486 15.64 26.68 -12.29
N THR A 487 15.33 25.42 -11.97
CA THR A 487 14.00 24.84 -12.17
C THR A 487 12.96 25.45 -11.23
N ILE A 488 13.36 25.72 -9.98
CA ILE A 488 12.45 26.27 -8.96
C ILE A 488 13.00 27.57 -8.36
N ASP A 489 12.10 28.38 -7.82
CA ASP A 489 12.46 29.51 -6.97
C ASP A 489 12.63 29.04 -5.52
N PRO A 490 13.82 29.10 -4.93
CA PRO A 490 14.08 28.66 -3.56
C PRO A 490 13.32 29.47 -2.49
N LYS A 491 12.72 30.60 -2.83
CA LYS A 491 11.86 31.37 -1.94
C LYS A 491 10.38 30.92 -1.99
N ARG A 492 10.04 30.04 -2.90
CA ARG A 492 8.69 29.59 -3.18
C ARG A 492 8.58 28.06 -3.01
N VAL A 493 8.97 27.57 -1.83
CA VAL A 493 9.00 26.15 -1.50
C VAL A 493 8.13 25.88 -0.28
N CYS A 494 7.17 24.96 -0.40
CA CYS A 494 6.44 24.41 0.74
C CYS A 494 6.69 22.90 0.84
N ILE A 495 6.46 22.34 2.04
CA ILE A 495 6.52 20.92 2.29
C ILE A 495 5.14 20.42 2.69
N VAL A 496 4.71 19.32 2.06
CA VAL A 496 3.41 18.67 2.30
C VAL A 496 3.65 17.17 2.40
N GLY A 497 3.07 16.49 3.37
CA GLY A 497 3.22 15.03 3.44
C GLY A 497 2.27 14.38 4.42
N ALA A 498 2.15 13.04 4.32
CA ALA A 498 1.30 12.24 5.18
C ALA A 498 2.12 11.24 6.01
N SER A 499 1.61 10.89 7.21
CA SER A 499 2.26 9.92 8.09
C SER A 499 3.70 10.33 8.43
N TYR A 500 4.72 9.52 8.12
CA TYR A 500 6.11 9.98 8.23
C TYR A 500 6.36 11.26 7.43
N GLY A 501 5.82 11.37 6.20
CA GLY A 501 5.90 12.61 5.42
C GLY A 501 5.25 13.81 6.12
N GLY A 502 4.20 13.58 6.91
CA GLY A 502 3.58 14.60 7.78
C GLY A 502 4.49 15.02 8.94
N TYR A 503 5.21 14.07 9.53
CA TYR A 503 6.29 14.38 10.48
C TYR A 503 7.38 15.21 9.80
N ALA A 504 7.83 14.81 8.61
CA ALA A 504 8.86 15.54 7.85
C ALA A 504 8.42 16.97 7.52
N ALA A 505 7.13 17.19 7.22
CA ALA A 505 6.59 18.54 7.05
C ALA A 505 6.69 19.38 8.33
N LEU A 506 6.36 18.78 9.48
CA LEU A 506 6.53 19.45 10.79
C LEU A 506 8.00 19.66 11.15
N ALA A 507 8.88 18.70 10.85
CA ALA A 507 10.32 18.83 11.06
C ALA A 507 10.92 19.93 10.19
N GLY A 508 10.45 20.07 8.94
CA GLY A 508 10.81 21.20 8.06
C GLY A 508 10.44 22.56 8.63
N ALA A 509 9.32 22.65 9.37
CA ALA A 509 8.91 23.90 10.03
C ALA A 509 9.65 24.15 11.36
N THR A 510 10.17 23.10 12.01
CA THR A 510 10.71 23.20 13.39
C THR A 510 12.21 22.96 13.48
N LEU A 511 12.73 21.95 12.80
CA LEU A 511 14.11 21.46 12.93
C LEU A 511 15.01 21.93 11.77
N ASP A 512 14.49 21.92 10.53
CA ASP A 512 15.20 22.30 9.29
C ASP A 512 14.64 23.63 8.72
N ARG A 513 14.79 24.69 9.51
CA ARG A 513 14.20 26.00 9.24
C ARG A 513 14.91 26.76 8.12
N GLY A 514 14.19 27.69 7.48
CA GLY A 514 14.71 28.58 6.45
C GLY A 514 14.68 28.03 5.04
N VAL A 515 14.22 26.79 4.84
CA VAL A 515 14.05 26.18 3.52
C VAL A 515 12.62 26.36 3.01
N TYR A 516 11.65 26.17 3.89
CA TYR A 516 10.24 26.17 3.53
C TYR A 516 9.54 27.46 3.96
N ARG A 517 8.58 27.92 3.17
CA ARG A 517 7.72 29.06 3.49
C ARG A 517 6.35 28.66 4.02
N CYS A 518 5.95 27.39 3.89
CA CYS A 518 4.77 26.81 4.53
C CYS A 518 4.91 25.29 4.66
N ALA A 519 4.17 24.71 5.60
CA ALA A 519 4.17 23.26 5.85
C ALA A 519 2.75 22.74 6.07
N ALA A 520 2.40 21.62 5.42
CA ALA A 520 1.14 20.93 5.64
C ALA A 520 1.40 19.48 6.06
N SER A 521 0.93 19.10 7.25
CA SER A 521 1.08 17.79 7.83
C SER A 521 -0.26 17.05 7.86
N ILE A 522 -0.33 15.92 7.19
CA ILE A 522 -1.50 15.05 7.17
C ILE A 522 -1.19 13.81 8.02
N ALA A 523 -1.93 13.61 9.10
CA ALA A 523 -1.77 12.47 10.01
C ALA A 523 -0.30 12.24 10.45
N GLY A 524 0.50 13.32 10.62
CA GLY A 524 1.91 13.24 11.01
C GLY A 524 2.09 13.08 12.51
N PRO A 525 2.97 12.16 12.99
CA PRO A 525 3.37 12.12 14.38
C PRO A 525 4.14 13.40 14.76
N ALA A 526 3.71 14.08 15.83
CA ALA A 526 4.30 15.35 16.30
C ALA A 526 5.02 15.19 17.65
N ASP A 527 4.53 14.31 18.50
CA ASP A 527 5.16 13.89 19.78
C ASP A 527 5.60 12.44 19.64
N LEU A 528 6.87 12.21 19.35
CA LEU A 528 7.41 10.88 19.07
C LEU A 528 7.40 9.99 20.31
N LYS A 529 7.70 10.55 21.49
CA LYS A 529 7.59 9.80 22.74
C LYS A 529 6.16 9.31 22.98
N ARG A 530 5.18 10.19 22.82
CA ARG A 530 3.76 9.84 22.98
C ARG A 530 3.33 8.82 21.92
N PHE A 531 3.80 8.97 20.67
CA PHE A 531 3.52 8.03 19.59
C PHE A 531 3.98 6.61 19.95
N VAL A 532 5.23 6.44 20.40
CA VAL A 532 5.77 5.12 20.76
C VAL A 532 5.06 4.55 22.01
N VAL A 533 4.78 5.41 23.02
CA VAL A 533 4.02 4.99 24.22
C VAL A 533 2.61 4.52 23.86
N ASP A 534 1.93 5.19 22.93
CA ASP A 534 0.59 4.77 22.49
C ASP A 534 0.65 3.42 21.74
N LYS A 535 1.72 3.15 20.96
CA LYS A 535 1.97 1.85 20.35
C LYS A 535 2.24 0.75 21.41
N ASP A 536 3.09 1.03 22.38
CA ASP A 536 3.40 0.10 23.45
C ASP A 536 2.14 -0.28 24.26
N ARG A 537 1.26 0.68 24.53
CA ARG A 537 -0.02 0.45 25.23
C ARG A 537 -1.01 -0.43 24.46
N LEU A 538 -1.01 -0.39 23.12
CA LEU A 538 -1.85 -1.25 22.30
C LEU A 538 -1.55 -2.74 22.54
N TYR A 539 -0.35 -3.05 22.92
CA TYR A 539 0.14 -4.39 23.23
C TYR A 539 0.31 -4.63 24.73
N GLU A 540 -0.51 -3.94 25.55
CA GLU A 540 -0.58 -4.08 27.02
C GLU A 540 0.75 -3.81 27.75
N GLY A 541 1.57 -2.90 27.21
CA GLY A 541 2.88 -2.55 27.79
C GLY A 541 3.92 -3.68 27.67
N ARG A 542 3.69 -4.65 26.80
CA ARG A 542 4.68 -5.70 26.48
C ARG A 542 5.71 -5.13 25.52
N ALA A 543 6.98 -5.46 25.71
CA ALA A 543 8.00 -5.20 24.71
C ALA A 543 7.61 -5.94 23.41
N ASN A 544 7.20 -5.21 22.38
CA ASN A 544 6.74 -5.76 21.11
C ASN A 544 7.63 -5.28 19.96
N SER A 545 7.61 -6.02 18.87
CA SER A 545 8.43 -5.74 17.68
C SER A 545 8.16 -4.36 17.09
N THR A 546 6.90 -3.91 17.08
CA THR A 546 6.52 -2.59 16.59
C THR A 546 7.17 -1.48 17.41
N THR A 547 7.13 -1.58 18.75
CA THR A 547 7.77 -0.60 19.63
C THR A 547 9.29 -0.61 19.46
N ARG A 548 9.91 -1.79 19.39
CA ARG A 548 11.35 -1.94 19.13
C ARG A 548 11.75 -1.32 17.79
N PHE A 549 11.02 -1.63 16.73
CA PHE A 549 11.26 -1.06 15.39
C PHE A 549 11.22 0.48 15.41
N TRP A 550 10.22 1.08 16.05
CA TRP A 550 10.13 2.55 16.10
C TRP A 550 11.27 3.17 16.93
N LEU A 551 11.61 2.57 18.07
CA LEU A 551 12.71 3.06 18.90
C LEU A 551 14.04 2.99 18.13
N GLU A 552 14.34 1.87 17.49
CA GLU A 552 15.55 1.69 16.71
C GLU A 552 15.61 2.62 15.50
N PHE A 553 14.50 2.74 14.77
CA PHE A 553 14.44 3.65 13.62
C PHE A 553 14.60 5.12 14.03
N MET A 554 14.11 5.51 15.20
CA MET A 554 14.29 6.86 15.75
C MET A 554 15.67 7.05 16.42
N GLY A 555 16.43 5.97 16.65
CA GLY A 555 17.72 5.99 17.35
C GLY A 555 17.57 6.25 18.84
N ALA A 556 16.52 5.68 19.45
CA ALA A 556 16.22 5.87 20.88
C ALA A 556 16.46 4.59 21.67
N ASP A 557 17.12 4.69 22.82
CA ASP A 557 17.44 3.55 23.71
C ASP A 557 16.22 3.03 24.48
N GLY A 558 15.06 3.70 24.37
CA GLY A 558 13.83 3.30 25.04
C GLY A 558 12.81 4.42 25.17
N LEU A 559 11.65 4.12 25.74
CA LEU A 559 10.51 5.06 25.90
C LEU A 559 10.83 6.32 26.72
N LYS A 560 11.90 6.29 27.52
CA LYS A 560 12.32 7.42 28.37
C LYS A 560 13.49 8.20 27.80
N ASP A 561 13.96 7.84 26.60
CA ASP A 561 15.08 8.51 25.97
C ASP A 561 14.76 10.00 25.75
N PRO A 562 15.60 10.92 26.29
CA PRO A 562 15.42 12.36 26.12
C PRO A 562 15.55 12.81 24.67
N ASP A 563 16.26 12.07 23.83
CA ASP A 563 16.50 12.42 22.44
C ASP A 563 15.20 12.41 21.62
N LEU A 564 14.22 11.59 22.01
CA LEU A 564 12.88 11.66 21.41
C LEU A 564 12.24 13.04 21.50
N ALA A 565 12.53 13.81 22.56
CA ALA A 565 12.03 15.18 22.70
C ALA A 565 12.74 16.16 21.74
N THR A 566 14.01 15.92 21.45
CA THR A 566 14.81 16.81 20.59
C THR A 566 14.37 16.75 19.14
N ILE A 567 13.88 15.59 18.68
CA ILE A 567 13.38 15.35 17.33
C ILE A 567 11.83 15.39 17.24
N SER A 568 11.12 15.66 18.35
CA SER A 568 9.66 15.83 18.36
C SER A 568 9.25 17.25 17.97
N PRO A 569 8.54 17.47 16.85
CA PRO A 569 8.09 18.81 16.44
C PRO A 569 7.29 19.56 17.50
N VAL A 570 6.46 18.88 18.29
CA VAL A 570 5.65 19.50 19.36
C VAL A 570 6.52 20.21 20.39
N GLN A 571 7.68 19.66 20.74
CA GLN A 571 8.62 20.25 21.69
C GLN A 571 9.38 21.43 21.08
N GLN A 572 9.36 21.56 19.78
CA GLN A 572 10.04 22.60 19.01
C GLN A 572 9.08 23.66 18.45
N ALA A 573 7.81 23.63 18.84
CA ALA A 573 6.75 24.48 18.29
C ALA A 573 7.07 25.99 18.39
N GLY A 574 7.78 26.41 19.43
CA GLY A 574 8.24 27.80 19.59
C GLY A 574 9.18 28.30 18.48
N LYS A 575 9.85 27.40 17.78
CA LYS A 575 10.80 27.72 16.71
C LYS A 575 10.13 27.95 15.34
N VAL A 576 8.83 27.65 15.20
CA VAL A 576 8.09 27.79 13.94
C VAL A 576 7.99 29.25 13.53
N GLU A 577 8.30 29.56 12.28
CA GLU A 577 8.25 30.91 11.71
C GLU A 577 7.34 30.98 10.45
N ILE A 578 6.81 29.86 10.03
CA ILE A 578 6.01 29.71 8.81
C ILE A 578 4.60 29.23 9.13
N PRO A 579 3.59 29.48 8.28
CA PRO A 579 2.26 28.90 8.44
C PRO A 579 2.28 27.38 8.42
N VAL A 580 1.49 26.75 9.31
CA VAL A 580 1.34 25.30 9.42
C VAL A 580 -0.12 24.92 9.26
N LEU A 581 -0.38 23.97 8.37
CA LEU A 581 -1.66 23.29 8.22
C LEU A 581 -1.55 21.87 8.79
N LEU A 582 -2.49 21.51 9.64
CA LEU A 582 -2.63 20.16 10.18
C LEU A 582 -3.95 19.57 9.66
N ILE A 583 -3.91 18.36 9.10
CA ILE A 583 -5.11 17.64 8.66
C ILE A 583 -5.06 16.23 9.25
N HIS A 584 -6.18 15.76 9.85
CA HIS A 584 -6.16 14.43 10.48
C HIS A 584 -7.53 13.78 10.51
N GLY A 585 -7.58 12.49 10.21
CA GLY A 585 -8.74 11.63 10.37
C GLY A 585 -9.01 11.26 11.82
N LYS A 586 -10.27 11.31 12.26
CA LYS A 586 -10.63 10.94 13.65
C LYS A 586 -10.54 9.45 13.94
N ASP A 587 -10.67 8.63 12.92
CA ASP A 587 -10.64 7.17 13.01
C ASP A 587 -9.26 6.59 12.65
N ASP A 588 -8.23 7.43 12.64
CA ASP A 588 -6.86 7.01 12.40
C ASP A 588 -6.34 6.13 13.55
N THR A 589 -6.11 4.85 13.24
CA THR A 589 -5.59 3.84 14.17
C THR A 589 -4.08 3.63 14.04
N VAL A 590 -3.46 4.23 13.00
CA VAL A 590 -2.01 4.16 12.76
C VAL A 590 -1.29 5.29 13.49
N VAL A 591 -1.67 6.53 13.21
CA VAL A 591 -1.18 7.71 13.96
C VAL A 591 -2.39 8.32 14.67
N PRO A 592 -2.49 8.21 15.99
CA PRO A 592 -3.66 8.71 16.72
C PRO A 592 -3.90 10.21 16.48
N TYR A 593 -5.17 10.59 16.29
CA TYR A 593 -5.61 11.99 16.07
C TYR A 593 -5.03 12.98 17.09
N VAL A 594 -4.74 12.51 18.31
CA VAL A 594 -4.13 13.31 19.38
C VAL A 594 -2.79 13.93 18.98
N GLN A 595 -2.06 13.35 18.04
CA GLN A 595 -0.78 13.88 17.56
C GLN A 595 -0.96 15.27 16.92
N SER A 596 -1.99 15.45 16.10
CA SER A 596 -2.29 16.76 15.49
C SER A 596 -2.87 17.75 16.51
N THR A 597 -3.69 17.32 17.45
CA THR A 597 -4.22 18.24 18.47
C THR A 597 -3.12 18.74 19.41
N LEU A 598 -2.19 17.88 19.85
CA LEU A 598 -1.02 18.28 20.63
C LEU A 598 -0.17 19.32 19.90
N MET A 599 0.08 19.12 18.60
CA MET A 599 0.85 20.07 17.80
C MET A 599 0.11 21.41 17.63
N ALA A 600 -1.20 21.35 17.35
CA ALA A 600 -2.02 22.57 17.24
C ALA A 600 -2.00 23.41 18.54
N ASP A 601 -2.16 22.75 19.68
CA ASP A 601 -2.15 23.41 20.98
C ASP A 601 -0.77 24.00 21.32
N ALA A 602 0.31 23.26 21.01
CA ALA A 602 1.67 23.78 21.20
C ALA A 602 1.96 25.00 20.33
N LEU A 603 1.55 24.98 19.06
CA LEU A 603 1.70 26.13 18.15
C LEU A 603 0.87 27.34 18.62
N LYS A 604 -0.40 27.14 18.98
CA LYS A 604 -1.26 28.20 19.53
C LYS A 604 -0.66 28.80 20.81
N LYS A 605 -0.18 27.97 21.74
CA LYS A 605 0.48 28.42 22.97
C LYS A 605 1.74 29.23 22.70
N ALA A 606 2.46 28.88 21.62
CA ALA A 606 3.64 29.62 21.17
C ALA A 606 3.32 30.85 20.32
N GLY A 607 2.03 31.18 20.08
CA GLY A 607 1.61 32.30 19.25
C GLY A 607 1.92 32.12 17.75
N LYS A 608 2.00 30.86 17.26
CA LYS A 608 2.38 30.55 15.89
C LYS A 608 1.14 30.30 15.01
N PRO A 609 1.17 30.68 13.72
CA PRO A 609 0.05 30.50 12.81
C PRO A 609 -0.17 29.01 12.53
N VAL A 610 -1.36 28.49 12.89
CA VAL A 610 -1.74 27.10 12.66
C VAL A 610 -3.22 27.00 12.29
N GLU A 611 -3.50 26.17 11.29
CA GLU A 611 -4.84 25.73 10.91
C GLU A 611 -4.96 24.21 11.19
N LEU A 612 -6.07 23.77 11.77
CA LEU A 612 -6.36 22.35 12.01
C LEU A 612 -7.65 21.95 11.33
N VAL A 613 -7.56 21.06 10.35
CA VAL A 613 -8.71 20.46 9.65
C VAL A 613 -8.90 19.03 10.17
N THR A 614 -10.08 18.79 10.73
CA THR A 614 -10.48 17.45 11.20
C THR A 614 -11.33 16.77 10.14
N LEU A 615 -10.94 15.54 9.78
CA LEU A 615 -11.70 14.71 8.85
C LEU A 615 -12.55 13.71 9.65
N PRO A 616 -13.89 13.90 9.74
CA PRO A 616 -14.74 13.02 10.52
C PRO A 616 -14.79 11.63 9.89
N SER A 617 -14.71 10.59 10.72
CA SER A 617 -14.76 9.17 10.31
C SER A 617 -13.73 8.75 9.27
N GLU A 618 -12.69 9.56 9.03
CA GLU A 618 -11.59 9.22 8.12
C GLU A 618 -10.49 8.45 8.85
N ASP A 619 -9.94 7.47 8.16
CA ASP A 619 -8.81 6.67 8.64
C ASP A 619 -7.44 7.21 8.16
N HIS A 620 -6.38 6.43 8.41
CA HIS A 620 -5.02 6.78 8.01
C HIS A 620 -4.82 6.82 6.50
N TRP A 621 -5.62 6.07 5.74
CA TRP A 621 -5.42 5.81 4.32
C TRP A 621 -6.25 6.71 3.40
N LEU A 622 -7.00 7.66 3.97
CA LEU A 622 -7.94 8.50 3.21
C LEU A 622 -8.94 7.64 2.39
N SER A 623 -9.57 6.70 3.08
CA SER A 623 -10.42 5.66 2.48
C SER A 623 -11.81 6.17 2.06
N ARG A 624 -12.16 7.44 2.35
CA ARG A 624 -13.45 8.05 2.01
C ARG A 624 -13.28 9.17 1.00
N GLY A 625 -14.07 9.16 -0.07
CA GLY A 625 -13.94 10.12 -1.16
C GLY A 625 -14.18 11.57 -0.76
N ALA A 626 -15.20 11.83 0.05
CA ALA A 626 -15.50 13.20 0.49
C ALA A 626 -14.39 13.81 1.34
N THR A 627 -13.88 13.07 2.33
CA THR A 627 -12.81 13.55 3.22
C THR A 627 -11.44 13.58 2.53
N ARG A 628 -11.18 12.65 1.61
CA ARG A 628 -10.00 12.68 0.74
C ARG A 628 -9.98 13.93 -0.14
N LEU A 629 -11.12 14.27 -0.77
CA LEU A 629 -11.26 15.50 -1.54
C LEU A 629 -11.16 16.75 -0.64
N GLN A 630 -11.76 16.72 0.56
CA GLN A 630 -11.63 17.80 1.54
C GLN A 630 -10.17 18.04 1.91
N MET A 631 -9.41 16.96 2.18
CA MET A 631 -7.97 17.05 2.47
C MET A 631 -7.22 17.73 1.32
N LEU A 632 -7.41 17.24 0.08
CA LEU A 632 -6.73 17.79 -1.10
C LEU A 632 -7.08 19.26 -1.32
N THR A 633 -8.37 19.62 -1.21
CA THR A 633 -8.83 21.01 -1.36
C THR A 633 -8.19 21.91 -0.29
N SER A 634 -8.20 21.47 0.99
CA SER A 634 -7.58 22.24 2.08
C SER A 634 -6.08 22.44 1.86
N VAL A 635 -5.36 21.45 1.34
CA VAL A 635 -3.93 21.58 0.99
C VAL A 635 -3.73 22.59 -0.14
N VAL A 636 -4.54 22.50 -1.21
CA VAL A 636 -4.42 23.42 -2.34
C VAL A 636 -4.72 24.86 -1.93
N ASP A 637 -5.83 25.10 -1.21
CA ASP A 637 -6.20 26.43 -0.72
C ASP A 637 -5.10 27.03 0.18
N PHE A 638 -4.52 26.21 1.06
CA PHE A 638 -3.42 26.62 1.92
C PHE A 638 -2.14 26.95 1.13
N LEU A 639 -1.81 26.17 0.11
CA LEU A 639 -0.67 26.43 -0.77
C LEU A 639 -0.89 27.70 -1.59
N GLU A 640 -2.05 27.89 -2.21
CA GLU A 640 -2.36 29.08 -3.01
C GLU A 640 -2.30 30.36 -2.17
N LYS A 641 -2.76 30.32 -0.92
CA LYS A 641 -2.67 31.42 0.04
C LYS A 641 -1.23 31.77 0.42
N ASN A 642 -0.38 30.75 0.65
CA ASN A 642 0.95 30.94 1.24
C ASN A 642 2.09 30.82 0.23
N ASN A 643 1.88 30.20 -0.92
CA ASN A 643 2.85 30.00 -1.99
C ASN A 643 2.17 30.04 -3.38
N PRO A 644 1.57 31.16 -3.79
CA PRO A 644 0.78 31.25 -5.02
C PRO A 644 1.55 30.72 -6.24
N PRO A 645 0.88 30.00 -7.17
CA PRO A 645 1.55 29.34 -8.30
C PRO A 645 1.94 30.28 -9.45
N ASN A 646 1.67 31.58 -9.37
CA ASN A 646 1.87 32.59 -10.42
C ASN A 646 3.29 33.17 -10.42
#